data_44f8141b07aeaa9a88575553782707d9
#
_entry.id   44f8141b07aeaa9a88575553782707d9
#
_cell.length_a   1.000
_cell.length_b   1.000
_cell.length_c   1.000
_cell.angle_alpha   90.00
_cell.angle_beta   90.00
_cell.angle_gamma   90.00
#
_symmetry.space_group_name_H-M   'P 1'
#
loop_
_entity.id
_entity.type
_entity.pdbx_description
1 polymer ?
#
loop_
_entity_poly.entity_id
_entity_poly.type
_entity_poly.pdbx_seq_one_letter_code
_entity_poly.pdbx_strand_id
1 'polypeptide(L)'
;MNISRRGFMKIGAATGAALAISKSGVLQSAEFAAGGKSVSVAGKEREKVPYTCLTCNIEDGGIAYLEEGRIVKLEGNPEHPGNRGKLCAKGNAGWQHVYDPDRLLHPLKRAGKRGENKWKRITWEDALNEVASKVQSAVDEDPSTVAFHFGRNRMHGAIERFMKAIGSNTIFNHTAVCESSKKVGMEHTWGPDIETPDFAHTNYILNFSNVCEAAYFHNPYAQRVAEGKGVNKAKMVTFDVRLSNSAGYSDEWIPVFPGTDGAIALAMCNVIMNEGLADEDFINKNCNVPASELKSHLSKYTPEMAEKESGVPAETIRRIAIEFASAGPATTYTYRGPCKHVNGAYNERCTMMLNIITGNIERRGGYNLPRGLGWVNGGGPEPVPPAPSAKSVLSSPPDYPLAAYKVCQILPYRIIDGAQKINVYFSYCHNPVFSQPDSETWKEMLLDEKLIPYHVATSFNMDETVMLADIILPDTTFLERWDPESMPSSYIGWVGLRQPVVKSPGGMPTREVLIELGKRIKQSKQYFDGVTAEGWVRNHFDTMPGLKENGGFDYMKKHGVIKWPKQIEEVYWKPFQHIRVPIYFEHVKKAGAQIQAILDGLGISDIDTSDYDALPGWKPCATLQAKDQEYDLQAVYSRAAHHQFSYTFQNPWLAEIGALDPYSNYVSINVETAHRKGIKDGDQIWIKARGAGSTLGVAKLVKGIHPEVVGVINNGGHWAPGMPVAKGKGTFF
;
A
#
# COMPACT_ATOMS: atom_id res chain seq x y z
N MET A 1 23.11 35.96 -13.11
CA MET A 1 22.60 36.50 -14.38
C MET A 1 21.13 36.89 -14.19
N ASN A 2 20.85 38.19 -14.11
CA ASN A 2 19.46 38.67 -14.00
C ASN A 2 18.84 38.68 -15.39
N ILE A 3 17.96 37.72 -15.69
CA ILE A 3 17.19 37.70 -16.95
C ILE A 3 15.94 38.55 -16.73
N SER A 4 15.78 39.64 -17.49
CA SER A 4 14.57 40.46 -17.42
C SER A 4 13.34 39.69 -17.94
N ARG A 5 12.12 40.06 -17.45
CA ARG A 5 10.86 39.50 -17.96
C ARG A 5 10.74 39.51 -19.48
N ARG A 6 11.30 40.53 -20.14
CA ARG A 6 11.33 40.65 -21.61
C ARG A 6 12.32 39.68 -22.27
N GLY A 7 13.44 39.33 -21.57
CA GLY A 7 14.40 38.31 -22.00
C GLY A 7 13.80 36.90 -21.89
N PHE A 8 13.08 36.64 -20.80
CA PHE A 8 12.37 35.36 -20.60
C PHE A 8 11.25 35.13 -21.66
N MET A 9 10.51 36.18 -22.00
CA MET A 9 9.47 36.09 -23.03
C MET A 9 10.06 35.90 -24.44
N LYS A 10 11.24 36.44 -24.72
CA LYS A 10 11.92 36.21 -26.00
C LYS A 10 12.46 34.78 -26.13
N ILE A 11 12.93 34.18 -25.06
CA ILE A 11 13.33 32.76 -25.00
C ILE A 11 12.10 31.87 -25.21
N GLY A 12 10.98 32.17 -24.54
CA GLY A 12 9.71 31.46 -24.72
C GLY A 12 9.15 31.53 -26.13
N ALA A 13 9.26 32.67 -26.76
CA ALA A 13 8.83 32.85 -28.18
C ALA A 13 9.74 32.09 -29.17
N ALA A 14 11.06 32.04 -28.89
CA ALA A 14 11.98 31.28 -29.72
C ALA A 14 11.76 29.77 -29.61
N THR A 15 11.43 29.30 -28.39
CA THR A 15 11.08 27.87 -28.14
C THR A 15 9.72 27.51 -28.75
N GLY A 16 8.75 28.44 -28.72
CA GLY A 16 7.46 28.28 -29.40
C GLY A 16 7.57 28.25 -30.93
N ALA A 17 8.47 29.03 -31.52
CA ALA A 17 8.72 29.03 -32.96
C ALA A 17 9.44 27.74 -33.42
N ALA A 18 10.35 27.20 -32.60
CA ALA A 18 11.01 25.91 -32.88
C ALA A 18 10.00 24.74 -32.82
N LEU A 19 8.99 24.79 -31.90
CA LEU A 19 7.89 23.83 -31.83
C LEU A 19 6.89 23.96 -33.01
N ALA A 20 6.74 25.16 -33.59
CA ALA A 20 5.86 25.40 -34.77
C ALA A 20 6.48 24.89 -36.09
N ILE A 21 7.82 24.89 -36.21
CA ILE A 21 8.53 24.35 -37.37
C ILE A 21 8.56 22.80 -37.33
N SER A 22 8.40 22.15 -36.16
CA SER A 22 8.33 20.69 -36.03
C SER A 22 6.94 20.10 -36.37
N LYS A 23 5.92 20.92 -36.61
CA LYS A 23 4.56 20.45 -36.92
C LYS A 23 4.33 19.90 -38.35
N SER A 24 5.32 19.98 -39.23
CA SER A 24 5.24 19.38 -40.58
C SER A 24 5.84 17.96 -40.69
N GLY A 25 6.29 17.37 -39.58
CA GLY A 25 6.90 16.05 -39.55
C GLY A 25 6.34 15.06 -38.51
N VAL A 26 5.20 15.37 -37.89
CA VAL A 26 4.67 14.52 -36.79
C VAL A 26 3.32 13.95 -37.15
N LEU A 27 3.33 12.98 -38.04
CA LEU A 27 2.26 11.97 -38.14
C LEU A 27 2.87 10.63 -38.55
N GLN A 28 3.79 10.11 -37.72
CA GLN A 28 4.19 8.71 -37.68
C GLN A 28 4.43 8.27 -36.26
N SER A 29 3.41 8.40 -35.41
CA SER A 29 3.40 7.81 -34.05
C SER A 29 2.59 6.53 -33.99
N ALA A 30 2.42 5.83 -35.12
CA ALA A 30 1.63 4.59 -35.18
C ALA A 30 2.45 3.30 -35.36
N GLU A 31 3.78 3.37 -35.29
CA GLU A 31 4.63 2.16 -35.40
C GLU A 31 5.62 2.02 -34.24
N PHE A 32 5.14 2.14 -32.97
CA PHE A 32 5.86 1.63 -31.81
C PHE A 32 5.33 0.26 -31.37
N ALA A 33 4.96 -0.57 -32.34
CA ALA A 33 4.64 -1.96 -32.07
C ALA A 33 5.87 -2.85 -32.29
N ALA A 34 6.21 -3.61 -31.27
CA ALA A 34 6.99 -4.84 -31.28
C ALA A 34 8.12 -4.92 -32.34
N GLY A 35 9.35 -4.68 -31.94
CA GLY A 35 10.54 -5.07 -32.71
C GLY A 35 11.30 -3.97 -33.46
N GLY A 36 10.95 -2.72 -33.29
CA GLY A 36 11.70 -1.59 -33.86
C GLY A 36 13.03 -1.36 -33.11
N LYS A 37 14.14 -1.26 -33.83
CA LYS A 37 15.44 -0.86 -33.26
C LYS A 37 15.30 0.54 -32.66
N SER A 38 15.61 0.68 -31.34
CA SER A 38 15.69 2.01 -30.74
C SER A 38 17.01 2.66 -31.08
N VAL A 39 16.96 3.82 -31.71
CA VAL A 39 18.16 4.62 -31.95
C VAL A 39 18.53 5.33 -30.64
N SER A 40 19.72 5.10 -30.10
CA SER A 40 20.27 5.86 -28.99
C SER A 40 20.69 7.25 -29.45
N VAL A 41 20.73 8.22 -28.55
CA VAL A 41 21.24 9.58 -28.83
C VAL A 41 22.71 9.55 -29.30
N ALA A 42 23.42 8.45 -29.04
CA ALA A 42 24.81 8.21 -29.43
C ALA A 42 24.97 7.25 -30.63
N GLY A 43 23.86 6.85 -31.29
CA GLY A 43 23.92 5.89 -32.41
C GLY A 43 24.12 4.42 -31.99
N LYS A 44 24.18 4.11 -30.69
CA LYS A 44 24.26 2.73 -30.19
C LYS A 44 22.85 2.10 -30.10
N GLU A 45 22.75 0.85 -30.55
CA GLU A 45 21.53 0.06 -30.40
C GLU A 45 21.36 -0.35 -28.91
N ARG A 46 20.19 -0.05 -28.32
CA ARG A 46 19.83 -0.45 -26.96
C ARG A 46 18.98 -1.70 -26.99
N GLU A 47 19.37 -2.68 -26.22
CA GLU A 47 18.49 -3.82 -25.90
C GLU A 47 17.29 -3.33 -25.08
N LYS A 48 16.10 -3.86 -25.37
CA LYS A 48 14.86 -3.56 -24.64
C LYS A 48 14.34 -4.81 -23.96
N VAL A 49 14.16 -4.72 -22.65
CA VAL A 49 13.60 -5.81 -21.83
C VAL A 49 12.36 -5.30 -21.13
N PRO A 50 11.15 -5.81 -21.46
CA PRO A 50 9.96 -5.47 -20.70
C PRO A 50 9.99 -6.09 -19.31
N TYR A 51 9.41 -5.39 -18.33
CA TYR A 51 9.34 -5.84 -16.96
C TYR A 51 8.09 -5.28 -16.26
N THR A 52 7.78 -5.82 -15.07
CA THR A 52 6.79 -5.22 -14.16
C THR A 52 7.51 -4.63 -12.95
N CYS A 53 7.27 -3.34 -12.70
CA CYS A 53 7.86 -2.58 -11.60
C CYS A 53 7.39 -3.11 -10.23
N LEU A 54 8.30 -3.08 -9.23
CA LEU A 54 7.97 -3.36 -7.83
C LEU A 54 8.62 -2.33 -6.87
N THR A 55 8.89 -1.13 -7.31
CA THR A 55 9.32 -0.05 -6.40
C THR A 55 8.20 0.31 -5.41
N CYS A 56 6.96 0.02 -5.78
CA CYS A 56 5.77 0.11 -4.93
C CYS A 56 4.79 -1.02 -5.28
N ASN A 57 3.59 -0.99 -4.70
CA ASN A 57 2.55 -2.00 -4.91
C ASN A 57 1.61 -1.73 -6.09
N ILE A 58 2.00 -0.88 -7.04
CA ILE A 58 1.16 -0.52 -8.21
C ILE A 58 1.45 -1.44 -9.40
N GLU A 59 2.69 -1.90 -9.53
CA GLU A 59 3.06 -2.88 -10.53
C GLU A 59 2.90 -2.38 -11.97
N ASP A 60 3.35 -1.12 -12.20
CA ASP A 60 3.38 -0.54 -13.54
C ASP A 60 4.24 -1.38 -14.50
N GLY A 61 3.76 -1.59 -15.70
CA GLY A 61 4.55 -2.20 -16.77
C GLY A 61 5.66 -1.23 -17.22
N GLY A 62 6.87 -1.75 -17.36
CA GLY A 62 8.03 -0.98 -17.79
C GLY A 62 8.79 -1.63 -18.94
N ILE A 63 9.64 -0.83 -19.57
CA ILE A 63 10.67 -1.27 -20.52
C ILE A 63 12.00 -0.75 -20.01
N ALA A 64 12.94 -1.67 -19.78
CA ALA A 64 14.31 -1.35 -19.45
C ALA A 64 15.15 -1.27 -20.75
N TYR A 65 16.02 -0.28 -20.81
CA TYR A 65 16.98 -0.08 -21.90
C TYR A 65 18.37 -0.39 -21.38
N LEU A 66 19.04 -1.30 -22.07
CA LEU A 66 20.40 -1.72 -21.70
C LEU A 66 21.41 -1.27 -22.78
N GLU A 67 22.57 -0.86 -22.28
CA GLU A 67 23.79 -0.69 -23.06
C GLU A 67 24.89 -1.54 -22.46
N GLU A 68 25.49 -2.41 -23.24
CA GLU A 68 26.58 -3.32 -22.79
C GLU A 68 26.19 -4.10 -21.52
N GLY A 69 24.93 -4.56 -21.42
CA GLY A 69 24.40 -5.31 -20.29
C GLY A 69 24.10 -4.49 -19.03
N ARG A 70 24.20 -3.16 -19.09
CA ARG A 70 23.86 -2.26 -17.98
C ARG A 70 22.55 -1.52 -18.26
N ILE A 71 21.73 -1.37 -17.25
CA ILE A 71 20.52 -0.55 -17.33
C ILE A 71 20.93 0.92 -17.43
N VAL A 72 20.47 1.60 -18.47
CA VAL A 72 20.71 3.03 -18.68
C VAL A 72 19.43 3.87 -18.59
N LYS A 73 18.26 3.23 -18.73
CA LYS A 73 16.97 3.91 -18.66
C LYS A 73 15.84 2.93 -18.34
N LEU A 74 14.84 3.40 -17.62
CA LEU A 74 13.54 2.75 -17.47
C LEU A 74 12.45 3.67 -18.01
N GLU A 75 11.48 3.10 -18.71
CA GLU A 75 10.28 3.79 -19.20
C GLU A 75 9.04 2.97 -18.96
N GLY A 76 7.86 3.59 -19.03
CA GLY A 76 6.60 2.87 -18.97
C GLY A 76 6.36 2.04 -20.22
N ASN A 77 5.76 0.85 -20.07
CA ASN A 77 5.35 0.01 -21.20
C ASN A 77 4.03 0.54 -21.79
N PRO A 78 3.99 0.99 -23.06
CA PRO A 78 2.77 1.51 -23.68
C PRO A 78 1.67 0.44 -23.85
N GLU A 79 2.02 -0.84 -23.88
CA GLU A 79 1.05 -1.94 -23.95
C GLU A 79 0.33 -2.19 -22.61
N HIS A 80 0.86 -1.68 -21.51
CA HIS A 80 0.27 -1.90 -20.20
C HIS A 80 -0.98 -1.03 -19.98
N PRO A 81 -2.18 -1.61 -19.74
CA PRO A 81 -3.44 -0.86 -19.74
C PRO A 81 -3.59 0.08 -18.53
N GLY A 82 -2.91 -0.20 -17.43
CA GLY A 82 -2.95 0.63 -16.23
C GLY A 82 -2.16 1.92 -16.37
N ASN A 83 -0.87 1.83 -16.63
CA ASN A 83 0.03 2.98 -16.68
C ASN A 83 0.22 3.58 -18.08
N ARG A 84 -0.20 2.91 -19.15
CA ARG A 84 -0.26 3.44 -20.53
C ARG A 84 1.02 4.16 -20.96
N GLY A 85 2.16 3.52 -20.78
CA GLY A 85 3.48 4.05 -21.14
C GLY A 85 4.06 5.09 -20.18
N LYS A 86 3.44 5.34 -19.03
CA LYS A 86 3.94 6.29 -18.02
C LYS A 86 4.55 5.55 -16.84
N LEU A 87 5.66 6.08 -16.31
CA LEU A 87 6.32 5.57 -15.12
C LEU A 87 6.59 6.74 -14.16
N CYS A 88 6.25 6.57 -12.88
CA CYS A 88 6.46 7.61 -11.87
C CYS A 88 7.94 7.76 -11.49
N ALA A 89 8.29 8.80 -10.73
CA ALA A 89 9.66 9.05 -10.29
C ALA A 89 10.29 7.83 -9.58
N LYS A 90 9.53 7.15 -8.72
CA LYS A 90 9.98 5.95 -8.00
C LYS A 90 10.33 4.81 -8.96
N GLY A 91 9.49 4.56 -9.95
CA GLY A 91 9.73 3.53 -10.97
C GLY A 91 10.93 3.88 -11.85
N ASN A 92 11.06 5.14 -12.27
CA ASN A 92 12.22 5.61 -13.03
C ASN A 92 13.54 5.49 -12.26
N ALA A 93 13.52 5.71 -10.94
CA ALA A 93 14.69 5.60 -10.08
C ALA A 93 15.00 4.16 -9.63
N GLY A 94 14.10 3.20 -9.87
CA GLY A 94 14.16 1.84 -9.32
C GLY A 94 15.45 1.06 -9.64
N TRP A 95 16.09 1.36 -10.78
CA TRP A 95 17.34 0.69 -11.17
C TRP A 95 18.54 1.13 -10.33
N GLN A 96 18.48 2.24 -9.60
CA GLN A 96 19.55 2.67 -8.69
C GLN A 96 19.81 1.62 -7.60
N HIS A 97 18.80 0.88 -7.15
CA HIS A 97 18.97 -0.22 -6.20
C HIS A 97 19.78 -1.39 -6.76
N VAL A 98 19.80 -1.59 -8.09
CA VAL A 98 20.63 -2.62 -8.73
C VAL A 98 22.11 -2.32 -8.55
N TYR A 99 22.48 -1.04 -8.60
CA TYR A 99 23.85 -0.55 -8.56
C TYR A 99 24.23 0.14 -7.25
N ASP A 100 23.40 -0.03 -6.20
CA ASP A 100 23.70 0.50 -4.87
C ASP A 100 24.98 -0.17 -4.32
N PRO A 101 26.05 0.60 -4.01
CA PRO A 101 27.29 0.05 -3.50
C PRO A 101 27.17 -0.55 -2.10
N ASP A 102 26.15 -0.16 -1.33
CA ASP A 102 25.89 -0.64 0.03
C ASP A 102 25.00 -1.89 0.06
N ARG A 103 24.63 -2.39 -1.11
CA ARG A 103 23.78 -3.55 -1.27
C ARG A 103 24.45 -4.83 -0.79
N LEU A 104 23.68 -5.69 -0.13
CA LEU A 104 24.11 -7.03 0.28
C LEU A 104 24.23 -7.95 -0.95
N LEU A 105 25.40 -8.56 -1.13
CA LEU A 105 25.69 -9.42 -2.29
C LEU A 105 26.07 -10.85 -1.90
N HIS A 106 26.40 -11.10 -0.65
CA HIS A 106 26.87 -12.40 -0.18
C HIS A 106 26.18 -12.78 1.12
N PRO A 107 25.90 -14.08 1.34
CA PRO A 107 25.38 -14.52 2.61
C PRO A 107 26.30 -14.15 3.78
N LEU A 108 25.69 -13.66 4.85
CA LEU A 108 26.39 -13.21 6.05
C LEU A 108 25.88 -13.98 7.25
N LYS A 109 26.81 -14.50 8.05
CA LYS A 109 26.53 -15.13 9.33
C LYS A 109 27.01 -14.23 10.46
N ARG A 110 26.20 -14.09 11.50
CA ARG A 110 26.54 -13.34 12.68
C ARG A 110 27.83 -13.87 13.33
N ALA A 111 28.75 -12.99 13.68
CA ALA A 111 30.04 -13.31 14.28
C ALA A 111 30.20 -12.77 15.72
N GLY A 112 29.18 -12.09 16.25
CA GLY A 112 29.12 -11.52 17.60
C GLY A 112 27.76 -11.73 18.27
N LYS A 113 27.43 -10.94 19.29
CA LYS A 113 26.07 -10.88 19.85
C LYS A 113 25.11 -10.22 18.85
N ARG A 114 23.82 -10.57 18.93
CA ARG A 114 22.80 -9.87 18.14
C ARG A 114 22.84 -8.37 18.41
N GLY A 115 22.71 -7.57 17.35
CA GLY A 115 22.79 -6.12 17.43
C GLY A 115 24.19 -5.53 17.41
N GLU A 116 25.28 -6.32 17.57
CA GLU A 116 26.66 -5.82 17.45
C GLU A 116 27.07 -5.51 16.01
N ASN A 117 26.27 -5.88 15.04
CA ASN A 117 26.53 -5.70 13.60
C ASN A 117 27.90 -6.25 13.14
N LYS A 118 28.29 -7.41 13.69
CA LYS A 118 29.52 -8.13 13.31
C LYS A 118 29.20 -9.34 12.45
N TRP A 119 29.73 -9.39 11.26
CA TRP A 119 29.35 -10.36 10.25
C TRP A 119 30.56 -11.10 9.67
N LYS A 120 30.35 -12.38 9.33
CA LYS A 120 31.28 -13.21 8.56
C LYS A 120 30.60 -13.61 7.25
N ARG A 121 31.26 -13.34 6.12
CA ARG A 121 30.82 -13.86 4.83
C ARG A 121 30.95 -15.38 4.80
N ILE A 122 29.92 -16.04 4.30
CA ILE A 122 29.86 -17.48 4.07
C ILE A 122 29.41 -17.78 2.64
N THR A 123 29.50 -19.04 2.22
CA THR A 123 29.01 -19.45 0.89
C THR A 123 27.48 -19.60 0.91
N TRP A 124 26.85 -19.57 -0.26
CA TRP A 124 25.44 -19.88 -0.40
C TRP A 124 25.13 -21.31 0.06
N GLU A 125 26.02 -22.28 -0.25
CA GLU A 125 25.84 -23.67 0.16
C GLU A 125 25.83 -23.82 1.67
N ASP A 126 26.82 -23.21 2.37
CA ASP A 126 26.86 -23.23 3.84
C ASP A 126 25.62 -22.56 4.44
N ALA A 127 25.20 -21.41 3.89
CA ALA A 127 24.05 -20.67 4.36
C ALA A 127 22.74 -21.48 4.24
N LEU A 128 22.51 -22.06 3.06
CA LEU A 128 21.30 -22.86 2.79
C LEU A 128 21.28 -24.15 3.62
N ASN A 129 22.43 -24.82 3.79
CA ASN A 129 22.53 -26.02 4.62
C ASN A 129 22.28 -25.71 6.10
N GLU A 130 22.83 -24.60 6.62
CA GLU A 130 22.60 -24.17 8.00
C GLU A 130 21.13 -23.84 8.24
N VAL A 131 20.51 -23.01 7.39
CA VAL A 131 19.11 -22.64 7.51
C VAL A 131 18.21 -23.88 7.39
N ALA A 132 18.46 -24.75 6.42
CA ALA A 132 17.70 -26.00 6.25
C ALA A 132 17.79 -26.91 7.47
N SER A 133 18.97 -27.04 8.08
CA SER A 133 19.18 -27.81 9.30
C SER A 133 18.38 -27.24 10.48
N LYS A 134 18.39 -25.91 10.67
CA LYS A 134 17.63 -25.23 11.73
C LYS A 134 16.12 -25.38 11.54
N VAL A 135 15.65 -25.22 10.30
CA VAL A 135 14.24 -25.43 9.95
C VAL A 135 13.84 -26.89 10.16
N GLN A 136 14.69 -27.86 9.71
CA GLN A 136 14.41 -29.28 9.93
C GLN A 136 14.24 -29.62 11.41
N SER A 137 15.16 -29.13 12.25
CA SER A 137 15.08 -29.36 13.71
C SER A 137 13.79 -28.77 14.30
N ALA A 138 13.41 -27.58 13.89
CA ALA A 138 12.16 -26.95 14.35
C ALA A 138 10.92 -27.71 13.85
N VAL A 139 10.92 -28.18 12.62
CA VAL A 139 9.81 -28.95 12.01
C VAL A 139 9.68 -30.33 12.66
N ASP A 140 10.79 -30.98 13.00
CA ASP A 140 10.77 -32.28 13.68
C ASP A 140 10.22 -32.16 15.12
N GLU A 141 10.35 -30.99 15.76
CA GLU A 141 9.75 -30.70 17.06
C GLU A 141 8.28 -30.29 16.92
N ASP A 142 8.02 -29.19 16.23
CA ASP A 142 6.68 -28.64 15.93
C ASP A 142 6.77 -27.67 14.74
N PRO A 143 6.18 -28.01 13.58
CA PRO A 143 6.20 -27.13 12.39
C PRO A 143 5.65 -25.74 12.63
N SER A 144 4.73 -25.56 13.58
CA SER A 144 4.12 -24.24 13.89
C SER A 144 5.12 -23.24 14.44
N THR A 145 6.27 -23.71 14.95
CA THR A 145 7.35 -22.87 15.49
C THR A 145 8.25 -22.25 14.41
N VAL A 146 8.05 -22.59 13.13
CA VAL A 146 8.66 -21.92 12.00
C VAL A 146 7.72 -20.82 11.52
N ALA A 147 8.13 -19.57 11.66
CA ALA A 147 7.35 -18.39 11.28
C ALA A 147 7.94 -17.69 10.05
N PHE A 148 7.09 -17.24 9.15
CA PHE A 148 7.46 -16.42 8.00
C PHE A 148 6.72 -15.08 8.02
N HIS A 149 7.46 -14.00 8.26
CA HIS A 149 6.95 -12.64 8.32
C HIS A 149 7.44 -11.83 7.12
N PHE A 150 6.52 -11.37 6.29
CA PHE A 150 6.89 -10.70 5.06
C PHE A 150 6.11 -9.40 4.80
N GLY A 151 6.75 -8.50 4.05
CA GLY A 151 6.13 -7.28 3.55
C GLY A 151 5.48 -7.48 2.18
N ARG A 152 5.52 -6.46 1.36
CA ARG A 152 4.94 -6.43 0.01
C ARG A 152 5.95 -6.98 -1.01
N ASN A 153 5.97 -8.27 -1.22
CA ASN A 153 6.99 -8.97 -2.00
C ASN A 153 6.52 -9.46 -3.38
N ARG A 154 5.23 -9.69 -3.56
CA ARG A 154 4.60 -10.19 -4.79
C ARG A 154 5.17 -11.50 -5.33
N MET A 155 5.61 -12.38 -4.46
CA MET A 155 6.11 -13.71 -4.86
C MET A 155 5.03 -14.75 -5.16
N HIS A 156 3.80 -14.41 -4.97
CA HIS A 156 2.61 -15.19 -5.35
C HIS A 156 2.74 -16.71 -5.16
N GLY A 157 2.37 -17.15 -3.98
CA GLY A 157 2.29 -18.57 -3.64
C GLY A 157 3.62 -19.23 -3.25
N ALA A 158 4.78 -18.60 -3.43
CA ALA A 158 6.06 -19.25 -3.12
C ALA A 158 6.27 -19.44 -1.61
N ILE A 159 5.95 -18.44 -0.81
CA ILE A 159 6.05 -18.51 0.66
C ILE A 159 5.02 -19.51 1.19
N GLU A 160 3.79 -19.41 0.73
CA GLU A 160 2.69 -20.30 1.15
C GLU A 160 3.00 -21.76 0.78
N ARG A 161 3.58 -21.99 -0.42
CA ARG A 161 3.99 -23.33 -0.84
C ARG A 161 5.10 -23.89 0.05
N PHE A 162 6.13 -23.10 0.35
CA PHE A 162 7.21 -23.52 1.23
C PHE A 162 6.70 -23.85 2.63
N MET A 163 5.91 -22.96 3.21
CA MET A 163 5.36 -23.15 4.55
C MET A 163 4.40 -24.35 4.64
N LYS A 164 3.53 -24.54 3.64
CA LYS A 164 2.70 -25.74 3.54
C LYS A 164 3.52 -27.02 3.41
N ALA A 165 4.55 -27.01 2.58
CA ALA A 165 5.41 -28.17 2.35
C ALA A 165 6.17 -28.62 3.61
N ILE A 166 6.52 -27.69 4.51
CA ILE A 166 7.13 -28.00 5.82
C ILE A 166 6.08 -28.23 6.91
N GLY A 167 4.78 -28.09 6.62
CA GLY A 167 3.68 -28.33 7.58
C GLY A 167 3.34 -27.14 8.48
N SER A 168 3.87 -25.95 8.23
CA SER A 168 3.59 -24.75 9.02
C SER A 168 2.52 -23.85 8.40
N ASN A 169 1.70 -23.22 9.25
CA ASN A 169 0.74 -22.16 8.90
C ASN A 169 1.05 -20.82 9.61
N THR A 170 2.24 -20.69 10.20
CA THR A 170 2.65 -19.50 10.94
C THR A 170 3.22 -18.46 9.97
N ILE A 171 2.32 -17.86 9.19
CA ILE A 171 2.63 -16.88 8.15
C ILE A 171 2.00 -15.55 8.55
N PHE A 172 2.78 -14.47 8.50
CA PHE A 172 2.33 -13.11 8.79
C PHE A 172 2.72 -12.17 7.65
N ASN A 173 1.92 -11.13 7.44
CA ASN A 173 2.25 -10.13 6.45
C ASN A 173 1.92 -8.71 6.93
N HIS A 174 2.51 -7.73 6.29
CA HIS A 174 2.34 -6.31 6.58
C HIS A 174 0.88 -5.79 6.45
N THR A 175 -0.03 -6.51 5.80
CA THR A 175 -1.39 -6.03 5.50
C THR A 175 -2.16 -5.66 6.77
N ALA A 176 -1.93 -6.37 7.88
CA ALA A 176 -2.59 -6.10 9.16
C ALA A 176 -2.41 -4.66 9.66
N VAL A 177 -1.25 -4.04 9.43
CA VAL A 177 -0.98 -2.63 9.79
C VAL A 177 -1.08 -1.67 8.60
N CYS A 178 -1.36 -2.17 7.41
CA CYS A 178 -1.39 -1.40 6.18
C CYS A 178 -2.78 -0.84 5.86
N GLU A 179 -3.75 -1.72 5.60
CA GLU A 179 -5.06 -1.37 5.10
C GLU A 179 -6.21 -2.20 5.72
N SER A 180 -5.93 -2.89 6.82
CA SER A 180 -6.88 -3.80 7.46
C SER A 180 -8.20 -3.10 7.82
N SER A 181 -8.12 -1.91 8.44
CA SER A 181 -9.32 -1.14 8.82
C SER A 181 -10.19 -0.78 7.62
N LYS A 182 -9.58 -0.35 6.49
CA LYS A 182 -10.32 -0.09 5.26
C LYS A 182 -11.02 -1.34 4.77
N LYS A 183 -10.31 -2.46 4.68
CA LYS A 183 -10.85 -3.72 4.16
C LYS A 183 -11.98 -4.23 5.04
N VAL A 184 -11.81 -4.22 6.36
CA VAL A 184 -12.88 -4.57 7.31
C VAL A 184 -14.09 -3.65 7.13
N GLY A 185 -13.88 -2.33 7.03
CA GLY A 185 -14.96 -1.37 6.80
C GLY A 185 -15.72 -1.64 5.50
N MET A 186 -15.01 -1.95 4.42
CA MET A 186 -15.63 -2.27 3.12
C MET A 186 -16.38 -3.60 3.14
N GLU A 187 -15.77 -4.67 3.65
CA GLU A 187 -16.40 -5.98 3.79
C GLU A 187 -17.71 -5.88 4.59
N HIS A 188 -17.74 -5.01 5.62
CA HIS A 188 -18.91 -4.78 6.46
C HIS A 188 -19.81 -3.61 5.96
N THR A 189 -19.73 -3.29 4.68
CA THR A 189 -20.61 -2.30 4.05
C THR A 189 -21.17 -2.78 2.73
N TRP A 190 -20.37 -3.39 1.87
CA TRP A 190 -20.83 -3.88 0.56
C TRP A 190 -20.37 -5.29 0.19
N GLY A 191 -19.52 -5.92 1.02
CA GLY A 191 -19.05 -7.29 0.88
C GLY A 191 -17.62 -7.43 0.37
N PRO A 192 -17.22 -6.86 -0.77
CA PRO A 192 -15.82 -6.87 -1.23
C PRO A 192 -14.90 -6.02 -0.35
N ASP A 193 -13.63 -6.44 -0.26
CA ASP A 193 -12.59 -5.75 0.51
C ASP A 193 -11.81 -4.68 -0.28
N ILE A 194 -12.19 -4.47 -1.55
CA ILE A 194 -11.50 -3.57 -2.47
C ILE A 194 -12.47 -3.04 -3.53
N GLU A 195 -12.13 -1.89 -4.10
CA GLU A 195 -12.91 -1.17 -5.10
C GLU A 195 -12.11 -0.85 -6.37
N THR A 196 -12.84 -0.44 -7.41
CA THR A 196 -12.30 0.17 -8.62
C THR A 196 -13.14 1.39 -9.00
N PRO A 197 -12.91 2.57 -8.39
CA PRO A 197 -13.65 3.80 -8.74
C PRO A 197 -13.35 4.25 -10.17
N ASP A 198 -14.37 4.66 -10.91
CA ASP A 198 -14.22 5.13 -12.29
C ASP A 198 -14.03 6.65 -12.38
N PHE A 199 -12.87 7.12 -11.99
CA PHE A 199 -12.55 8.55 -12.00
C PHE A 199 -12.58 9.21 -13.38
N ALA A 200 -12.34 8.45 -14.45
CA ALA A 200 -12.28 9.01 -15.80
C ALA A 200 -13.65 9.45 -16.34
N HIS A 201 -14.73 8.84 -15.87
CA HIS A 201 -16.08 9.07 -16.39
C HIS A 201 -17.03 9.67 -15.34
N THR A 202 -16.54 9.96 -14.15
CA THR A 202 -17.32 10.60 -13.09
C THR A 202 -17.54 12.09 -13.35
N ASN A 203 -18.60 12.66 -12.81
CA ASN A 203 -18.84 14.12 -12.82
C ASN A 203 -18.41 14.79 -11.52
N TYR A 204 -18.25 14.01 -10.44
CA TYR A 204 -17.87 14.52 -9.14
C TYR A 204 -16.97 13.52 -8.39
N ILE A 205 -15.83 14.00 -7.89
CA ILE A 205 -14.90 13.24 -7.07
C ILE A 205 -14.90 13.85 -5.67
N LEU A 206 -15.34 13.10 -4.69
CA LEU A 206 -15.27 13.48 -3.30
C LEU A 206 -14.11 12.74 -2.62
N ASN A 207 -13.03 13.43 -2.39
CA ASN A 207 -11.80 12.87 -1.86
C ASN A 207 -11.71 13.08 -0.34
N PHE A 208 -11.49 11.99 0.40
CA PHE A 208 -11.26 12.00 1.84
C PHE A 208 -9.80 11.67 2.13
N SER A 209 -8.98 12.71 2.32
CA SER A 209 -7.58 12.63 2.76
C SER A 209 -6.72 11.65 1.95
N ASN A 210 -6.99 11.49 0.65
CA ASN A 210 -6.22 10.60 -0.20
C ASN A 210 -5.36 11.38 -1.19
N VAL A 211 -4.10 10.98 -1.32
CA VAL A 211 -3.11 11.64 -2.18
C VAL A 211 -2.90 10.77 -3.41
N CYS A 212 -3.46 11.19 -4.56
CA CYS A 212 -3.51 10.40 -5.80
C CYS A 212 -2.13 9.89 -6.25
N GLU A 213 -1.10 10.70 -6.14
CA GLU A 213 0.27 10.38 -6.58
C GLU A 213 1.07 9.54 -5.58
N ALA A 214 0.56 9.35 -4.38
CA ALA A 214 1.23 8.61 -3.31
C ALA A 214 0.40 7.47 -2.70
N ALA A 215 -0.90 7.41 -3.03
CA ALA A 215 -1.82 6.39 -2.54
C ALA A 215 -1.71 5.07 -3.30
N TYR A 216 -2.57 4.12 -2.93
CA TYR A 216 -2.77 2.89 -3.67
C TYR A 216 -3.21 3.19 -5.11
N PHE A 217 -2.62 2.53 -6.11
CA PHE A 217 -2.83 2.81 -7.54
C PHE A 217 -2.46 4.23 -7.98
N HIS A 218 -1.52 4.87 -7.29
CA HIS A 218 -1.20 6.29 -7.50
C HIS A 218 -0.98 6.65 -8.99
N ASN A 219 -0.21 5.91 -9.76
CA ASN A 219 0.02 6.27 -11.17
C ASN A 219 -1.22 6.05 -12.04
N PRO A 220 -1.88 4.88 -12.08
CA PRO A 220 -3.13 4.70 -12.82
C PRO A 220 -4.24 5.63 -12.35
N TYR A 221 -4.43 5.79 -11.04
CA TYR A 221 -5.52 6.63 -10.51
C TYR A 221 -5.25 8.12 -10.73
N ALA A 222 -4.02 8.59 -10.54
CA ALA A 222 -3.68 9.98 -10.87
C ALA A 222 -3.96 10.31 -12.34
N GLN A 223 -3.67 9.39 -13.27
CA GLN A 223 -4.02 9.55 -14.68
C GLN A 223 -5.54 9.60 -14.89
N ARG A 224 -6.31 8.74 -14.20
CA ARG A 224 -7.78 8.72 -14.34
C ARG A 224 -8.43 9.95 -13.72
N VAL A 225 -7.95 10.42 -12.58
CA VAL A 225 -8.40 11.69 -11.97
C VAL A 225 -8.11 12.87 -12.88
N ALA A 226 -6.89 12.93 -13.46
CA ALA A 226 -6.54 13.98 -14.43
C ALA A 226 -7.41 13.92 -15.70
N GLU A 227 -7.77 12.73 -16.17
CA GLU A 227 -8.66 12.51 -17.31
C GLU A 227 -10.10 12.95 -16.96
N GLY A 228 -10.63 12.56 -15.81
CA GLY A 228 -11.95 12.98 -15.33
C GLY A 228 -12.06 14.51 -15.22
N LYS A 229 -11.09 15.15 -14.58
CA LYS A 229 -11.07 16.61 -14.48
C LYS A 229 -10.80 17.31 -15.83
N GLY A 230 -9.87 16.83 -16.62
CA GLY A 230 -9.43 17.45 -17.87
C GLY A 230 -10.45 17.27 -19.01
N VAL A 231 -10.93 16.05 -19.21
CA VAL A 231 -11.82 15.67 -20.31
C VAL A 231 -13.28 15.78 -19.90
N ASN A 232 -13.66 15.09 -18.82
CA ASN A 232 -15.05 15.00 -18.37
C ASN A 232 -15.51 16.20 -17.53
N LYS A 233 -14.58 17.09 -17.15
CA LYS A 233 -14.83 18.30 -16.34
C LYS A 233 -15.39 17.98 -14.94
N ALA A 234 -15.01 16.85 -14.39
CA ALA A 234 -15.41 16.44 -13.06
C ALA A 234 -14.96 17.48 -12.01
N LYS A 235 -15.88 17.89 -11.14
CA LYS A 235 -15.54 18.67 -9.95
C LYS A 235 -14.88 17.76 -8.92
N MET A 236 -13.79 18.21 -8.30
CA MET A 236 -13.13 17.49 -7.22
C MET A 236 -13.11 18.35 -5.95
N VAL A 237 -13.67 17.82 -4.88
CA VAL A 237 -13.61 18.41 -3.55
C VAL A 237 -12.82 17.48 -2.63
N THR A 238 -11.89 18.04 -1.87
CA THR A 238 -11.03 17.28 -0.96
C THR A 238 -11.20 17.75 0.48
N PHE A 239 -11.62 16.84 1.35
CA PHE A 239 -11.49 16.95 2.79
C PHE A 239 -10.13 16.39 3.20
N ASP A 240 -9.25 17.20 3.77
CA ASP A 240 -7.92 16.77 4.20
C ASP A 240 -7.39 17.65 5.33
N VAL A 241 -6.65 17.08 6.24
CA VAL A 241 -6.00 17.80 7.35
C VAL A 241 -4.89 18.74 6.87
N ARG A 242 -4.41 18.55 5.65
CA ARG A 242 -3.36 19.35 5.01
C ARG A 242 -3.66 19.64 3.55
N LEU A 243 -3.08 20.72 3.02
CA LEU A 243 -3.07 21.01 1.60
C LEU A 243 -2.09 20.03 0.90
N SER A 244 -2.55 18.80 0.72
CA SER A 244 -1.81 17.77 -0.03
C SER A 244 -1.80 18.09 -1.52
N ASN A 245 -1.01 17.36 -2.32
CA ASN A 245 -1.01 17.53 -3.78
C ASN A 245 -2.41 17.28 -4.37
N SER A 246 -3.14 16.28 -3.87
CA SER A 246 -4.54 16.07 -4.27
C SER A 246 -5.44 17.24 -3.89
N ALA A 247 -5.30 17.77 -2.68
CA ALA A 247 -6.03 18.95 -2.24
C ALA A 247 -5.69 20.18 -3.09
N GLY A 248 -4.41 20.38 -3.40
CA GLY A 248 -3.95 21.46 -4.30
C GLY A 248 -4.38 21.29 -5.76
N TYR A 249 -4.72 20.07 -6.19
CA TYR A 249 -5.27 19.78 -7.53
C TYR A 249 -6.80 19.84 -7.57
N SER A 250 -7.47 19.83 -6.42
CA SER A 250 -8.92 19.91 -6.31
C SER A 250 -9.47 21.29 -6.66
N ASP A 251 -10.74 21.36 -6.96
CA ASP A 251 -11.44 22.62 -7.16
C ASP A 251 -11.70 23.32 -5.81
N GLU A 252 -11.78 22.52 -4.74
CA GLU A 252 -11.97 23.01 -3.37
C GLU A 252 -11.26 22.10 -2.37
N TRP A 253 -10.47 22.67 -1.47
CA TRP A 253 -9.90 22.00 -0.30
C TRP A 253 -10.56 22.50 0.97
N ILE A 254 -11.01 21.55 1.81
CA ILE A 254 -11.67 21.83 3.07
C ILE A 254 -10.84 21.20 4.18
N PRO A 255 -10.20 22.01 5.03
CA PRO A 255 -9.47 21.50 6.18
C PRO A 255 -10.42 20.84 7.18
N VAL A 256 -10.05 19.67 7.69
CA VAL A 256 -10.85 18.89 8.64
C VAL A 256 -10.04 18.50 9.86
N PHE A 257 -10.67 18.31 10.99
CA PHE A 257 -10.06 17.67 12.13
C PHE A 257 -9.88 16.15 11.86
N PRO A 258 -8.73 15.54 12.21
CA PRO A 258 -8.46 14.14 11.91
C PRO A 258 -9.52 13.19 12.51
N GLY A 259 -9.86 12.10 11.78
CA GLY A 259 -10.78 11.06 12.25
C GLY A 259 -12.26 11.41 12.23
N THR A 260 -12.64 12.53 11.60
CA THR A 260 -14.04 13.00 11.51
C THR A 260 -14.68 12.79 10.14
N ASP A 261 -13.99 12.15 9.23
CA ASP A 261 -14.48 11.88 7.87
C ASP A 261 -15.83 11.16 7.86
N GLY A 262 -16.03 10.20 8.76
CA GLY A 262 -17.29 9.47 8.89
C GLY A 262 -18.44 10.33 9.39
N ALA A 263 -18.20 11.29 10.30
CA ALA A 263 -19.21 12.23 10.76
C ALA A 263 -19.71 13.10 9.60
N ILE A 264 -18.78 13.65 8.82
CA ILE A 264 -19.08 14.45 7.62
C ILE A 264 -19.88 13.60 6.61
N ALA A 265 -19.42 12.39 6.33
CA ALA A 265 -20.07 11.49 5.36
C ALA A 265 -21.52 11.14 5.77
N LEU A 266 -21.77 10.79 7.04
CA LEU A 266 -23.13 10.48 7.52
C LEU A 266 -24.02 11.72 7.56
N ALA A 267 -23.46 12.89 7.91
CA ALA A 267 -24.20 14.15 7.83
C ALA A 267 -24.60 14.50 6.39
N MET A 268 -23.71 14.28 5.43
CA MET A 268 -24.03 14.40 4.01
C MET A 268 -25.13 13.40 3.60
N CYS A 269 -25.04 12.16 4.05
CA CYS A 269 -26.09 11.15 3.83
C CYS A 269 -27.43 11.60 4.40
N ASN A 270 -27.47 12.18 5.60
CA ASN A 270 -28.66 12.75 6.20
C ASN A 270 -29.29 13.85 5.31
N VAL A 271 -28.46 14.78 4.82
CA VAL A 271 -28.91 15.83 3.89
C VAL A 271 -29.50 15.23 2.62
N ILE A 272 -28.79 14.31 1.97
CA ILE A 272 -29.21 13.66 0.72
C ILE A 272 -30.56 12.96 0.89
N MET A 273 -30.77 12.25 2.00
CA MET A 273 -32.05 11.59 2.31
C MET A 273 -33.18 12.59 2.57
N ASN A 274 -32.90 13.71 3.24
CA ASN A 274 -33.92 14.71 3.59
C ASN A 274 -34.32 15.58 2.41
N GLU A 275 -33.36 15.91 1.52
CA GLU A 275 -33.62 16.67 0.29
C GLU A 275 -34.24 15.82 -0.84
N GLY A 276 -34.48 14.53 -0.59
CA GLY A 276 -35.06 13.62 -1.60
C GLY A 276 -34.14 13.33 -2.78
N LEU A 277 -32.81 13.44 -2.57
CA LEU A 277 -31.78 13.20 -3.60
C LEU A 277 -31.22 11.77 -3.55
N ALA A 278 -31.69 10.94 -2.61
CA ALA A 278 -31.30 9.55 -2.52
C ALA A 278 -31.97 8.70 -3.61
N ASP A 279 -31.25 7.71 -4.12
CA ASP A 279 -31.80 6.66 -5.01
C ASP A 279 -32.50 5.58 -4.15
N GLU A 280 -33.72 5.89 -3.69
CA GLU A 280 -34.50 5.00 -2.83
C GLU A 280 -34.84 3.68 -3.52
N ASP A 281 -35.03 3.67 -4.84
CA ASP A 281 -35.28 2.46 -5.62
C ASP A 281 -34.05 1.54 -5.59
N PHE A 282 -32.85 2.09 -5.75
CA PHE A 282 -31.61 1.33 -5.62
C PHE A 282 -31.47 0.75 -4.19
N ILE A 283 -31.70 1.56 -3.16
CA ILE A 283 -31.59 1.14 -1.76
C ILE A 283 -32.59 0.00 -1.49
N ASN A 284 -33.86 0.18 -1.79
CA ASN A 284 -34.92 -0.80 -1.51
C ASN A 284 -34.73 -2.10 -2.28
N LYS A 285 -34.14 -2.04 -3.48
CA LYS A 285 -33.89 -3.24 -4.32
C LYS A 285 -32.63 -4.01 -3.91
N ASN A 286 -31.57 -3.30 -3.55
CA ASN A 286 -30.21 -3.88 -3.45
C ASN A 286 -29.68 -3.98 -2.03
N CYS A 287 -30.17 -3.17 -1.09
CA CYS A 287 -29.76 -3.21 0.32
C CYS A 287 -30.66 -4.17 1.14
N ASN A 288 -30.15 -4.56 2.30
CA ASN A 288 -30.91 -5.39 3.25
C ASN A 288 -31.62 -4.56 4.34
N VAL A 289 -31.71 -3.24 4.13
CA VAL A 289 -32.44 -2.29 4.97
C VAL A 289 -33.21 -1.37 4.04
N PRO A 290 -34.52 -1.10 4.29
CA PRO A 290 -35.28 -0.19 3.46
C PRO A 290 -34.84 1.25 3.65
N ALA A 291 -35.05 2.10 2.63
CA ALA A 291 -34.67 3.50 2.64
C ALA A 291 -35.27 4.27 3.84
N SER A 292 -36.50 3.94 4.25
CA SER A 292 -37.18 4.58 5.40
C SER A 292 -36.50 4.32 6.74
N GLU A 293 -36.02 3.09 6.96
CA GLU A 293 -35.28 2.72 8.17
C GLU A 293 -33.89 3.38 8.17
N LEU A 294 -33.22 3.38 6.99
CA LEU A 294 -31.94 4.04 6.82
C LEU A 294 -32.06 5.56 7.08
N LYS A 295 -33.11 6.21 6.57
CA LYS A 295 -33.40 7.64 6.85
C LYS A 295 -33.57 7.89 8.34
N SER A 296 -34.27 7.03 9.05
CA SER A 296 -34.44 7.11 10.51
C SER A 296 -33.10 6.97 11.23
N HIS A 297 -32.26 5.98 10.84
CA HIS A 297 -30.92 5.79 11.41
C HIS A 297 -30.03 7.03 11.21
N LEU A 298 -30.06 7.62 10.03
CA LEU A 298 -29.24 8.77 9.66
C LEU A 298 -29.67 10.08 10.32
N SER A 299 -30.90 10.17 10.86
CA SER A 299 -31.49 11.42 11.40
C SER A 299 -30.65 12.05 12.52
N LYS A 300 -29.90 11.27 13.27
CA LYS A 300 -29.04 11.75 14.37
C LYS A 300 -27.72 12.38 13.88
N TYR A 301 -27.31 12.13 12.64
CA TYR A 301 -26.09 12.67 12.06
C TYR A 301 -26.41 13.95 11.28
N THR A 302 -26.55 15.07 11.99
CA THR A 302 -26.86 16.36 11.36
C THR A 302 -25.61 17.10 10.91
N PRO A 303 -25.70 18.02 9.93
CA PRO A 303 -24.57 18.89 9.56
C PRO A 303 -24.00 19.68 10.73
N GLU A 304 -24.85 20.12 11.69
CA GLU A 304 -24.41 20.84 12.89
C GLU A 304 -23.59 19.93 13.84
N MET A 305 -24.00 18.68 13.97
CA MET A 305 -23.19 17.68 14.70
C MET A 305 -21.82 17.50 14.03
N ALA A 306 -21.81 17.34 12.72
CA ALA A 306 -20.56 17.17 11.98
C ALA A 306 -19.67 18.43 11.99
N GLU A 307 -20.24 19.63 11.97
CA GLU A 307 -19.52 20.91 12.16
C GLU A 307 -18.81 20.94 13.52
N LYS A 308 -19.52 20.59 14.58
CA LYS A 308 -18.94 20.54 15.93
C LYS A 308 -17.74 19.60 16.03
N GLU A 309 -17.80 18.44 15.38
CA GLU A 309 -16.76 17.42 15.45
C GLU A 309 -15.60 17.69 14.50
N SER A 310 -15.87 18.17 13.28
CA SER A 310 -14.90 18.30 12.21
C SER A 310 -14.31 19.69 12.00
N GLY A 311 -14.99 20.71 12.53
CA GLY A 311 -14.70 22.13 12.26
C GLY A 311 -15.15 22.60 10.86
N VAL A 312 -15.81 21.75 10.07
CA VAL A 312 -16.36 22.12 8.76
C VAL A 312 -17.74 22.73 8.93
N PRO A 313 -17.99 23.97 8.42
CA PRO A 313 -19.29 24.62 8.57
C PRO A 313 -20.45 23.76 8.04
N ALA A 314 -21.54 23.67 8.79
CA ALA A 314 -22.71 22.89 8.44
C ALA A 314 -23.27 23.24 7.04
N GLU A 315 -23.26 24.51 6.67
CA GLU A 315 -23.66 24.98 5.35
C GLU A 315 -22.76 24.44 4.23
N THR A 316 -21.46 24.33 4.48
CA THR A 316 -20.52 23.72 3.55
C THR A 316 -20.82 22.23 3.36
N ILE A 317 -21.12 21.51 4.44
CA ILE A 317 -21.49 20.09 4.40
C ILE A 317 -22.79 19.90 3.59
N ARG A 318 -23.81 20.75 3.82
CA ARG A 318 -25.07 20.72 3.06
C ARG A 318 -24.86 20.96 1.58
N ARG A 319 -24.13 22.01 1.24
CA ARG A 319 -23.83 22.35 -0.16
C ARG A 319 -23.13 21.21 -0.89
N ILE A 320 -22.08 20.65 -0.30
CA ILE A 320 -21.32 19.57 -0.93
C ILE A 320 -22.15 18.28 -1.04
N ALA A 321 -23.00 17.98 -0.06
CA ALA A 321 -23.93 16.85 -0.11
C ALA A 321 -24.87 16.95 -1.32
N ILE A 322 -25.48 18.12 -1.51
CA ILE A 322 -26.40 18.39 -2.63
C ILE A 322 -25.64 18.34 -3.97
N GLU A 323 -24.47 18.97 -4.06
CA GLU A 323 -23.62 18.92 -5.26
C GLU A 323 -23.25 17.49 -5.64
N PHE A 324 -22.80 16.69 -4.69
CA PHE A 324 -22.41 15.28 -4.91
C PHE A 324 -23.58 14.44 -5.42
N ALA A 325 -24.74 14.55 -4.78
CA ALA A 325 -25.92 13.75 -5.15
C ALA A 325 -26.52 14.19 -6.50
N SER A 326 -26.45 15.49 -6.83
CA SER A 326 -27.02 16.05 -8.05
C SER A 326 -26.12 15.98 -9.27
N ALA A 327 -24.83 15.66 -9.11
CA ALA A 327 -23.85 15.70 -10.20
C ALA A 327 -24.05 14.60 -11.28
N GLY A 328 -24.87 13.61 -11.05
CA GLY A 328 -25.00 12.40 -11.88
C GLY A 328 -24.00 11.33 -11.40
N PRO A 329 -23.23 10.64 -12.26
CA PRO A 329 -22.29 9.68 -11.71
C PRO A 329 -21.24 10.43 -10.88
N ALA A 330 -21.13 10.02 -9.61
CA ALA A 330 -20.22 10.57 -8.63
C ALA A 330 -19.50 9.44 -7.90
N THR A 331 -18.31 9.70 -7.37
CA THR A 331 -17.55 8.68 -6.64
C THR A 331 -16.77 9.28 -5.50
N THR A 332 -16.66 8.53 -4.40
CA THR A 332 -15.72 8.86 -3.33
C THR A 332 -14.33 8.35 -3.66
N TYR A 333 -13.33 9.01 -3.09
CA TYR A 333 -11.96 8.54 -3.12
C TYR A 333 -11.42 8.49 -1.68
N THR A 334 -11.32 7.29 -1.17
CA THR A 334 -10.76 6.99 0.14
C THR A 334 -9.56 6.05 -0.04
N TYR A 335 -8.69 5.96 0.93
CA TYR A 335 -7.74 4.86 1.03
C TYR A 335 -7.15 4.78 2.44
N ARG A 336 -6.38 5.77 2.86
CA ARG A 336 -5.72 5.70 4.17
C ARG A 336 -6.03 6.86 5.09
N GLY A 337 -6.53 7.97 4.61
CA GLY A 337 -6.94 9.08 5.44
C GLY A 337 -7.95 8.64 6.51
N PRO A 338 -9.17 8.28 6.12
CA PRO A 338 -10.23 7.92 7.06
C PRO A 338 -9.90 6.69 7.90
N CYS A 339 -9.23 5.68 7.31
CA CYS A 339 -9.07 4.37 7.94
C CYS A 339 -7.87 4.24 8.90
N LYS A 340 -7.03 5.27 9.07
CA LYS A 340 -5.82 5.19 9.89
C LYS A 340 -5.97 5.71 11.33
N HIS A 341 -7.17 5.79 11.81
CA HIS A 341 -7.52 6.13 13.19
C HIS A 341 -8.12 4.92 13.92
N VAL A 342 -8.27 5.00 15.24
CA VAL A 342 -8.90 3.94 16.03
C VAL A 342 -10.33 3.63 15.54
N ASN A 343 -11.08 4.67 15.13
CA ASN A 343 -12.39 4.55 14.49
C ASN A 343 -12.36 4.34 12.97
N GLY A 344 -11.21 3.92 12.41
CA GLY A 344 -10.96 3.93 10.96
C GLY A 344 -11.85 2.99 10.15
N ALA A 345 -12.19 1.82 10.66
CA ALA A 345 -13.10 0.89 9.97
C ALA A 345 -14.51 1.49 9.83
N TYR A 346 -14.97 2.21 10.84
CA TYR A 346 -16.26 2.90 10.81
C TYR A 346 -16.24 4.12 9.90
N ASN A 347 -15.16 4.91 9.90
CA ASN A 347 -15.02 6.01 8.94
C ASN A 347 -15.16 5.50 7.48
N GLU A 348 -14.55 4.35 7.16
CA GLU A 348 -14.66 3.76 5.81
C GLU A 348 -16.09 3.29 5.51
N ARG A 349 -16.77 2.65 6.47
CA ARG A 349 -18.20 2.30 6.34
C ARG A 349 -19.05 3.52 6.04
N CYS A 350 -18.82 4.62 6.76
CA CYS A 350 -19.58 5.87 6.62
C CYS A 350 -19.35 6.54 5.27
N THR A 351 -18.10 6.66 4.82
CA THR A 351 -17.78 7.28 3.52
C THR A 351 -18.34 6.47 2.35
N MET A 352 -18.39 5.14 2.48
CA MET A 352 -18.95 4.24 1.49
C MET A 352 -20.47 4.46 1.31
N MET A 353 -21.18 4.84 2.37
CA MET A 353 -22.62 5.09 2.33
C MET A 353 -23.00 6.15 1.30
N LEU A 354 -22.16 7.15 1.04
CA LEU A 354 -22.41 8.17 0.01
C LEU A 354 -22.62 7.59 -1.38
N ASN A 355 -21.78 6.60 -1.76
CA ASN A 355 -21.92 5.92 -3.05
C ASN A 355 -23.17 5.04 -3.11
N ILE A 356 -23.56 4.45 -1.96
CA ILE A 356 -24.70 3.53 -1.88
C ILE A 356 -26.02 4.30 -1.99
N ILE A 357 -26.22 5.33 -1.16
CA ILE A 357 -27.50 6.05 -1.14
C ILE A 357 -27.78 6.87 -2.40
N THR A 358 -26.75 7.17 -3.19
CA THR A 358 -26.89 7.86 -4.48
C THR A 358 -26.91 6.91 -5.68
N GLY A 359 -26.98 5.59 -5.45
CA GLY A 359 -27.01 4.57 -6.51
C GLY A 359 -25.75 4.57 -7.39
N ASN A 360 -24.62 5.07 -6.90
CA ASN A 360 -23.37 5.15 -7.66
C ASN A 360 -22.52 3.86 -7.62
N ILE A 361 -23.13 2.74 -7.26
CA ILE A 361 -22.49 1.42 -7.23
C ILE A 361 -22.63 0.74 -8.58
N GLU A 362 -21.52 0.21 -9.10
CA GLU A 362 -21.48 -0.59 -10.32
C GLU A 362 -22.07 0.10 -11.57
N ARG A 363 -21.78 1.37 -11.70
CA ARG A 363 -22.13 2.16 -12.89
C ARG A 363 -20.91 2.90 -13.42
N ARG A 364 -20.97 3.27 -14.71
CA ARG A 364 -19.95 4.11 -15.33
C ARG A 364 -19.84 5.44 -14.58
N GLY A 365 -18.63 5.82 -14.21
CA GLY A 365 -18.34 7.00 -13.41
C GLY A 365 -18.61 6.86 -11.91
N GLY A 366 -19.02 5.68 -11.46
CA GLY A 366 -19.32 5.38 -10.08
C GLY A 366 -18.24 4.59 -9.36
N TYR A 367 -18.64 3.95 -8.27
CA TYR A 367 -17.82 3.14 -7.38
C TYR A 367 -18.05 1.65 -7.69
N ASN A 368 -17.04 0.99 -8.26
CA ASN A 368 -17.23 -0.31 -8.89
C ASN A 368 -16.45 -1.44 -8.20
N LEU A 369 -16.94 -2.66 -8.36
CA LEU A 369 -16.26 -3.88 -7.97
C LEU A 369 -14.93 -4.05 -8.73
N PRO A 370 -13.94 -4.75 -8.14
CA PRO A 370 -12.71 -5.12 -8.84
C PRO A 370 -13.00 -5.87 -10.14
N ARG A 371 -12.38 -5.43 -11.24
CA ARG A 371 -12.55 -6.01 -12.58
C ARG A 371 -11.33 -6.75 -13.08
N GLY A 372 -10.24 -6.70 -12.31
CA GLY A 372 -9.02 -7.40 -12.64
C GLY A 372 -9.23 -8.90 -12.77
N LEU A 373 -8.35 -9.54 -13.50
CA LEU A 373 -8.19 -10.99 -13.40
C LEU A 373 -7.77 -11.27 -11.96
N GLY A 374 -8.58 -12.09 -11.27
CA GLY A 374 -8.20 -12.59 -9.96
C GLY A 374 -6.83 -13.25 -10.06
N TRP A 375 -6.12 -13.33 -8.93
CA TRP A 375 -4.88 -14.05 -8.87
C TRP A 375 -5.05 -15.42 -9.51
N VAL A 376 -4.37 -15.61 -10.58
CA VAL A 376 -4.05 -16.97 -10.97
C VAL A 376 -3.05 -17.41 -9.92
N ASN A 377 -3.55 -18.03 -8.85
CA ASN A 377 -2.71 -18.58 -7.82
C ASN A 377 -1.66 -19.43 -8.49
N GLY A 378 -0.45 -18.89 -8.65
CA GLY A 378 0.67 -19.63 -9.13
C GLY A 378 1.06 -20.65 -8.07
N GLY A 379 0.18 -21.63 -7.81
CA GLY A 379 0.40 -22.72 -6.86
C GLY A 379 1.69 -23.49 -7.14
N GLY A 380 2.38 -23.07 -8.18
CA GLY A 380 3.56 -23.72 -8.68
C GLY A 380 3.21 -25.07 -9.34
N PRO A 381 4.23 -25.78 -9.83
CA PRO A 381 4.06 -27.07 -10.49
C PRO A 381 3.56 -28.14 -9.52
N GLU A 382 2.92 -29.17 -10.07
CA GLU A 382 2.56 -30.36 -9.31
C GLU A 382 3.80 -31.13 -8.80
N PRO A 383 3.71 -31.85 -7.67
CA PRO A 383 2.55 -31.96 -6.79
C PRO A 383 2.37 -30.73 -5.85
N VAL A 384 1.14 -30.42 -5.49
CA VAL A 384 0.81 -29.32 -4.56
C VAL A 384 0.91 -29.82 -3.11
N PRO A 385 1.62 -29.09 -2.21
CA PRO A 385 1.65 -29.46 -0.79
C PRO A 385 0.26 -29.39 -0.14
N PRO A 386 -0.08 -30.34 0.76
CA PRO A 386 -1.35 -30.32 1.47
C PRO A 386 -1.46 -29.09 2.41
N ALA A 387 -2.68 -28.74 2.76
CA ALA A 387 -2.89 -27.72 3.79
C ALA A 387 -2.34 -28.20 5.14
N PRO A 388 -1.61 -27.36 5.89
CA PRO A 388 -1.11 -27.72 7.21
C PRO A 388 -2.24 -27.98 8.19
N SER A 389 -2.10 -28.96 9.05
CA SER A 389 -3.04 -29.25 10.13
C SER A 389 -2.87 -28.28 11.33
N ALA A 390 -1.67 -27.77 11.54
CA ALA A 390 -1.36 -26.82 12.60
C ALA A 390 -2.04 -25.46 12.35
N LYS A 391 -2.72 -24.93 13.38
CA LYS A 391 -3.31 -23.59 13.35
C LYS A 391 -2.31 -22.57 13.88
N SER A 392 -2.14 -21.46 13.17
CA SER A 392 -1.42 -20.30 13.70
C SER A 392 -2.23 -19.66 14.84
N VAL A 393 -1.58 -19.30 15.94
CA VAL A 393 -2.21 -18.61 17.08
C VAL A 393 -2.78 -17.23 16.67
N LEU A 394 -2.22 -16.62 15.64
CA LEU A 394 -2.66 -15.31 15.15
C LEU A 394 -3.70 -15.39 14.03
N SER A 395 -4.22 -16.58 13.69
CA SER A 395 -5.27 -16.70 12.68
C SER A 395 -6.63 -16.41 13.30
N SER A 396 -7.13 -15.19 13.13
CA SER A 396 -8.44 -14.75 13.61
C SER A 396 -8.74 -15.29 15.03
N PRO A 397 -7.98 -14.84 16.04
CA PRO A 397 -8.24 -15.31 17.41
C PRO A 397 -9.66 -14.93 17.83
N PRO A 398 -10.29 -15.66 18.75
CA PRO A 398 -11.61 -15.32 19.27
C PRO A 398 -11.71 -13.86 19.79
N ASP A 399 -10.58 -13.33 20.27
CA ASP A 399 -10.45 -11.98 20.83
C ASP A 399 -10.54 -10.86 19.75
N TYR A 400 -10.45 -11.21 18.47
CA TYR A 400 -10.49 -10.25 17.35
C TYR A 400 -11.45 -10.74 16.24
N PRO A 401 -12.74 -10.86 16.52
CA PRO A 401 -13.69 -11.55 15.65
C PRO A 401 -13.92 -10.88 14.28
N LEU A 402 -13.62 -9.59 14.15
CA LEU A 402 -13.73 -8.84 12.89
C LEU A 402 -12.39 -8.72 12.14
N ALA A 403 -11.28 -9.25 12.68
CA ALA A 403 -9.99 -9.16 12.00
C ALA A 403 -10.00 -9.95 10.69
N ALA A 404 -9.87 -9.26 9.57
CA ALA A 404 -9.76 -9.87 8.24
C ALA A 404 -8.39 -10.51 7.98
N TYR A 405 -7.36 -10.08 8.72
CA TYR A 405 -5.98 -10.53 8.60
C TYR A 405 -5.40 -10.94 9.95
N LYS A 406 -4.38 -11.80 9.91
CA LYS A 406 -3.62 -12.14 11.11
C LYS A 406 -3.06 -10.86 11.74
N VAL A 407 -3.35 -10.65 13.01
CA VAL A 407 -2.99 -9.42 13.76
C VAL A 407 -1.50 -9.48 14.13
N CYS A 408 -0.62 -9.28 13.16
CA CYS A 408 0.82 -9.48 13.33
C CYS A 408 1.46 -8.51 14.33
N GLN A 409 0.86 -7.35 14.59
CA GLN A 409 1.36 -6.35 15.53
C GLN A 409 1.36 -6.85 16.99
N ILE A 410 0.59 -7.89 17.33
CA ILE A 410 0.59 -8.48 18.68
C ILE A 410 1.60 -9.62 18.81
N LEU A 411 2.30 -9.99 17.74
CA LEU A 411 3.24 -11.12 17.76
C LEU A 411 4.31 -11.00 18.87
N PRO A 412 4.99 -9.85 19.07
CA PRO A 412 6.02 -9.77 20.10
C PRO A 412 5.44 -10.01 21.50
N TYR A 413 4.26 -9.50 21.82
CA TYR A 413 3.61 -9.73 23.11
C TYR A 413 3.28 -11.19 23.33
N ARG A 414 2.74 -11.88 22.31
CA ARG A 414 2.40 -13.31 22.37
C ARG A 414 3.63 -14.22 22.51
N ILE A 415 4.78 -13.78 22.04
CA ILE A 415 6.03 -14.50 22.23
C ILE A 415 6.60 -14.23 23.62
N ILE A 416 6.56 -12.99 24.08
CA ILE A 416 7.07 -12.59 25.41
C ILE A 416 6.25 -13.23 26.52
N ASP A 417 4.92 -13.31 26.38
CA ASP A 417 4.02 -13.94 27.36
C ASP A 417 4.01 -15.49 27.28
N GLY A 418 4.72 -16.07 26.30
CA GLY A 418 4.82 -17.52 26.11
C GLY A 418 3.62 -18.17 25.42
N ALA A 419 2.63 -17.39 24.97
CA ALA A 419 1.46 -17.92 24.26
C ALA A 419 1.79 -18.40 22.84
N GLN A 420 2.90 -17.92 22.24
CA GLN A 420 3.39 -18.36 20.94
C GLN A 420 4.89 -18.67 21.03
N LYS A 421 5.27 -19.90 20.70
CA LYS A 421 6.69 -20.29 20.55
C LYS A 421 7.13 -20.18 19.10
N ILE A 422 8.28 -19.54 18.87
CA ILE A 422 8.92 -19.46 17.54
C ILE A 422 10.38 -19.90 17.68
N ASN A 423 10.76 -20.97 16.99
CA ASN A 423 12.14 -21.47 16.97
C ASN A 423 12.94 -20.90 15.78
N VAL A 424 12.26 -20.69 14.64
CA VAL A 424 12.86 -20.07 13.44
C VAL A 424 11.96 -18.96 12.94
N TYR A 425 12.48 -17.75 12.87
CA TYR A 425 11.78 -16.57 12.38
C TYR A 425 12.40 -16.09 11.08
N PHE A 426 11.63 -16.12 10.00
CA PHE A 426 12.01 -15.53 8.73
C PHE A 426 11.45 -14.11 8.61
N SER A 427 12.31 -13.13 8.30
CA SER A 427 11.90 -11.79 7.87
C SER A 427 12.26 -11.57 6.40
N TYR A 428 11.27 -11.15 5.60
CA TYR A 428 11.46 -10.91 4.16
C TYR A 428 10.73 -9.67 3.69
N CYS A 429 11.44 -8.76 3.04
CA CYS A 429 10.87 -7.53 2.50
C CYS A 429 10.03 -6.77 3.57
N HIS A 430 10.45 -6.85 4.83
CA HIS A 430 9.76 -6.33 6.00
C HIS A 430 10.75 -5.94 7.08
N ASN A 431 10.57 -4.73 7.62
CA ASN A 431 11.42 -4.17 8.66
C ASN A 431 10.56 -3.84 9.91
N PRO A 432 10.12 -4.85 10.70
CA PRO A 432 9.19 -4.64 11.80
C PRO A 432 9.74 -3.72 12.89
N VAL A 433 11.04 -3.75 13.19
CA VAL A 433 11.70 -2.84 14.15
C VAL A 433 11.55 -1.37 13.76
N PHE A 434 11.31 -1.08 12.49
CA PHE A 434 11.12 0.28 11.97
C PHE A 434 9.67 0.60 11.61
N SER A 435 8.91 -0.38 11.12
CA SER A 435 7.62 -0.13 10.45
C SER A 435 6.40 -0.68 11.19
N GLN A 436 6.57 -1.41 12.28
CA GLN A 436 5.48 -1.87 13.14
C GLN A 436 5.28 -0.92 14.33
N PRO A 437 4.06 -0.86 14.88
CA PRO A 437 3.83 -0.20 16.16
C PRO A 437 4.72 -0.82 17.26
N ASP A 438 5.12 0.01 18.22
CA ASP A 438 5.94 -0.38 19.34
C ASP A 438 7.26 -1.06 18.93
N SER A 439 8.07 -0.30 18.22
CA SER A 439 9.34 -0.75 17.64
C SER A 439 10.34 -1.29 18.66
N GLU A 440 10.33 -0.78 19.91
CA GLU A 440 11.23 -1.24 20.97
C GLU A 440 10.87 -2.67 21.41
N THR A 441 9.61 -3.00 21.60
CA THR A 441 9.18 -4.37 21.92
C THR A 441 9.53 -5.36 20.80
N TRP A 442 9.41 -4.95 19.53
CA TRP A 442 9.89 -5.75 18.40
C TRP A 442 11.39 -6.00 18.46
N LYS A 443 12.15 -4.97 18.78
CA LYS A 443 13.61 -5.04 18.89
C LYS A 443 14.05 -5.90 20.09
N GLU A 444 13.43 -5.72 21.24
CA GLU A 444 13.67 -6.53 22.44
C GLU A 444 13.42 -8.02 22.18
N MET A 445 12.26 -8.36 21.61
CA MET A 445 11.93 -9.73 21.21
C MET A 445 13.00 -10.33 20.28
N LEU A 446 13.41 -9.58 19.23
CA LEU A 446 14.39 -10.08 18.27
C LEU A 446 15.82 -10.14 18.82
N LEU A 447 16.15 -9.36 19.84
CA LEU A 447 17.46 -9.41 20.51
C LEU A 447 17.57 -10.61 21.45
N ASP A 448 16.47 -11.07 22.03
CA ASP A 448 16.49 -12.19 22.97
C ASP A 448 16.50 -13.55 22.23
N GLU A 449 17.67 -14.21 22.23
CA GLU A 449 17.87 -15.52 21.62
C GLU A 449 17.07 -16.65 22.31
N LYS A 450 16.49 -16.41 23.50
CA LYS A 450 15.57 -17.37 24.14
C LYS A 450 14.17 -17.28 23.57
N LEU A 451 13.74 -16.06 23.19
CA LEU A 451 12.44 -15.82 22.58
C LEU A 451 12.44 -16.21 21.09
N ILE A 452 13.48 -15.80 20.35
CA ILE A 452 13.69 -16.15 18.93
C ILE A 452 15.06 -16.82 18.79
N PRO A 453 15.15 -18.15 18.91
CA PRO A 453 16.43 -18.88 18.85
C PRO A 453 17.19 -18.71 17.53
N TYR A 454 16.49 -18.53 16.41
CA TYR A 454 17.13 -18.36 15.10
C TYR A 454 16.37 -17.42 14.19
N HIS A 455 17.01 -16.31 13.79
CA HIS A 455 16.44 -15.31 12.90
C HIS A 455 17.14 -15.33 11.54
N VAL A 456 16.38 -15.61 10.49
CA VAL A 456 16.82 -15.60 9.08
C VAL A 456 16.25 -14.34 8.40
N ALA A 457 17.11 -13.44 7.98
CA ALA A 457 16.70 -12.27 7.22
C ALA A 457 16.98 -12.44 5.72
N THR A 458 16.00 -12.12 4.89
CA THR A 458 16.17 -12.08 3.43
C THR A 458 15.96 -10.65 2.94
N SER A 459 17.03 -9.99 2.52
CA SER A 459 17.02 -8.58 2.11
C SER A 459 18.22 -8.25 1.21
N PHE A 460 18.08 -7.22 0.39
CA PHE A 460 19.21 -6.65 -0.34
C PHE A 460 19.83 -5.43 0.37
N ASN A 461 19.20 -4.92 1.44
CA ASN A 461 19.71 -3.84 2.30
C ASN A 461 19.92 -4.33 3.73
N MET A 462 20.88 -3.73 4.44
CA MET A 462 21.12 -3.94 5.86
C MET A 462 20.29 -2.92 6.67
N ASP A 463 19.00 -3.18 6.83
CA ASP A 463 18.08 -2.34 7.61
C ASP A 463 18.07 -2.68 9.11
N GLU A 464 17.23 -1.99 9.89
CA GLU A 464 17.14 -2.09 11.35
C GLU A 464 16.80 -3.50 11.83
N THR A 465 15.95 -4.22 11.12
CA THR A 465 15.57 -5.60 11.45
C THR A 465 16.63 -6.60 10.99
N VAL A 466 17.19 -6.39 9.79
CA VAL A 466 18.21 -7.27 9.20
C VAL A 466 19.48 -7.31 10.08
N MET A 467 19.82 -6.20 10.73
CA MET A 467 20.94 -6.13 11.67
C MET A 467 20.79 -7.04 12.90
N LEU A 468 19.59 -7.51 13.21
CA LEU A 468 19.29 -8.39 14.32
C LEU A 468 19.21 -9.88 13.92
N ALA A 469 19.55 -10.22 12.68
CA ALA A 469 19.50 -11.60 12.21
C ALA A 469 20.73 -12.43 12.66
N ASP A 470 20.58 -13.74 12.65
CA ASP A 470 21.69 -14.69 12.83
C ASP A 470 22.35 -15.03 11.51
N ILE A 471 21.53 -15.04 10.45
CA ILE A 471 21.98 -15.25 9.07
C ILE A 471 21.21 -14.33 8.13
N ILE A 472 21.94 -13.77 7.17
CA ILE A 472 21.36 -12.92 6.11
C ILE A 472 21.56 -13.62 4.77
N LEU A 473 20.45 -13.80 4.06
CA LEU A 473 20.41 -14.32 2.70
C LEU A 473 20.13 -13.15 1.75
N PRO A 474 21.13 -12.66 1.00
CA PRO A 474 20.94 -11.50 0.14
C PRO A 474 19.90 -11.73 -0.95
N ASP A 475 18.81 -10.96 -0.92
CA ASP A 475 17.80 -10.96 -1.98
C ASP A 475 18.26 -10.16 -3.21
N THR A 476 17.44 -10.15 -4.23
CA THR A 476 17.63 -9.40 -5.46
C THR A 476 16.61 -8.26 -5.56
N THR A 477 16.92 -7.28 -6.40
CA THR A 477 15.93 -6.28 -6.80
C THR A 477 14.90 -6.90 -7.76
N PHE A 478 13.79 -6.19 -7.98
CA PHE A 478 12.75 -6.66 -8.91
C PHE A 478 13.20 -6.73 -10.38
N LEU A 479 14.33 -6.13 -10.72
CA LEU A 479 14.95 -6.16 -12.07
C LEU A 479 15.86 -7.38 -12.31
N GLU A 480 15.97 -8.27 -11.33
CA GLU A 480 16.91 -9.40 -11.36
C GLU A 480 16.22 -10.75 -11.12
N ARG A 481 14.88 -10.81 -11.16
CA ARG A 481 14.15 -12.03 -10.77
C ARG A 481 12.91 -12.31 -11.62
N TRP A 482 12.42 -13.53 -11.52
CA TRP A 482 11.22 -14.04 -12.16
C TRP A 482 10.03 -13.99 -11.20
N ASP A 483 8.98 -13.23 -11.53
CA ASP A 483 7.68 -13.29 -10.85
C ASP A 483 6.54 -13.07 -11.83
N PRO A 484 5.41 -13.78 -11.70
CA PRO A 484 4.17 -13.41 -12.37
C PRO A 484 3.53 -12.23 -11.64
N GLU A 485 2.76 -11.43 -12.34
CA GLU A 485 2.09 -10.29 -11.74
C GLU A 485 0.67 -10.12 -12.28
N SER A 486 -0.26 -9.70 -11.43
CA SER A 486 -1.58 -9.23 -11.86
C SER A 486 -2.16 -8.26 -10.82
N MET A 487 -3.08 -7.39 -11.24
CA MET A 487 -3.71 -6.42 -10.38
C MET A 487 -5.23 -6.59 -10.39
N PRO A 488 -5.84 -7.04 -9.27
CA PRO A 488 -7.28 -7.27 -9.21
C PRO A 488 -8.11 -5.98 -9.33
N SER A 489 -7.62 -4.85 -8.78
CA SER A 489 -8.32 -3.56 -8.82
C SER A 489 -8.00 -2.77 -10.10
N SER A 490 -8.19 -3.37 -11.25
CA SER A 490 -7.96 -2.73 -12.55
C SER A 490 -9.26 -2.68 -13.34
N TYR A 491 -9.51 -1.58 -14.06
CA TYR A 491 -10.65 -1.46 -14.97
C TYR A 491 -10.57 -2.47 -16.11
N ILE A 492 -9.36 -2.72 -16.59
CA ILE A 492 -9.07 -3.72 -17.61
C ILE A 492 -8.19 -4.76 -16.97
N GLY A 493 -8.64 -6.02 -16.95
CA GLY A 493 -7.84 -7.11 -16.44
C GLY A 493 -6.54 -7.25 -17.25
N TRP A 494 -5.43 -7.44 -16.54
CA TRP A 494 -4.13 -7.66 -17.15
C TRP A 494 -3.32 -8.65 -16.32
N VAL A 495 -2.36 -9.25 -16.97
CA VAL A 495 -1.33 -10.07 -16.34
C VAL A 495 0.01 -9.58 -16.84
N GLY A 496 0.98 -9.45 -15.96
CA GLY A 496 2.33 -8.98 -16.24
C GLY A 496 3.38 -10.01 -15.89
N LEU A 497 4.53 -9.87 -16.49
CA LEU A 497 5.73 -10.65 -16.19
C LEU A 497 6.81 -9.73 -15.63
N ARG A 498 7.31 -10.10 -14.46
CA ARG A 498 8.61 -9.62 -13.98
C ARG A 498 9.65 -10.63 -14.40
N GLN A 499 10.56 -10.23 -15.29
CA GLN A 499 11.68 -11.05 -15.74
C GLN A 499 13.01 -10.37 -15.38
N PRO A 500 14.11 -11.14 -15.21
CA PRO A 500 15.41 -10.54 -15.03
C PRO A 500 15.78 -9.64 -16.20
N VAL A 501 16.03 -8.37 -15.91
CA VAL A 501 16.58 -7.40 -16.85
C VAL A 501 18.11 -7.52 -16.88
N VAL A 502 18.69 -7.73 -15.70
CA VAL A 502 20.13 -7.98 -15.51
C VAL A 502 20.31 -9.16 -14.55
N LYS A 503 21.47 -9.77 -14.63
CA LYS A 503 21.86 -10.84 -13.71
C LYS A 503 22.31 -10.23 -12.38
N SER A 504 21.89 -10.83 -11.27
CA SER A 504 22.39 -10.45 -9.94
C SER A 504 23.88 -10.73 -9.80
N PRO A 505 24.67 -9.81 -9.24
CA PRO A 505 26.10 -10.01 -9.01
C PRO A 505 26.42 -10.96 -7.84
N GLY A 506 25.42 -11.39 -7.05
CA GLY A 506 25.68 -12.28 -5.92
C GLY A 506 24.47 -12.62 -5.05
N GLY A 507 23.42 -11.78 -5.06
CA GLY A 507 22.15 -12.09 -4.41
C GLY A 507 21.39 -13.20 -5.13
N MET A 508 20.58 -13.94 -4.40
CA MET A 508 19.68 -14.98 -4.92
C MET A 508 18.23 -14.55 -4.69
N PRO A 509 17.37 -14.58 -5.72
CA PRO A 509 15.96 -14.27 -5.54
C PRO A 509 15.32 -15.13 -4.44
N THR A 510 14.55 -14.53 -3.55
CA THR A 510 13.96 -15.27 -2.41
C THR A 510 13.12 -16.47 -2.87
N ARG A 511 12.47 -16.40 -4.05
CA ARG A 511 11.80 -17.59 -4.64
C ARG A 511 12.78 -18.75 -4.84
N GLU A 512 13.96 -18.48 -5.35
CA GLU A 512 15.01 -19.50 -5.55
C GLU A 512 15.55 -19.98 -4.21
N VAL A 513 15.74 -19.09 -3.23
CA VAL A 513 16.12 -19.46 -1.85
C VAL A 513 15.10 -20.45 -1.27
N LEU A 514 13.80 -20.19 -1.39
CA LEU A 514 12.75 -21.09 -0.88
C LEU A 514 12.72 -22.43 -1.63
N ILE A 515 12.96 -22.43 -2.94
CA ILE A 515 13.09 -23.66 -3.72
C ILE A 515 14.29 -24.49 -3.23
N GLU A 516 15.43 -23.85 -3.05
CA GLU A 516 16.65 -24.53 -2.59
C GLU A 516 16.56 -25.04 -1.14
N LEU A 517 15.92 -24.29 -0.25
CA LEU A 517 15.61 -24.76 1.11
C LEU A 517 14.60 -25.92 1.06
N GLY A 518 13.58 -25.81 0.22
CA GLY A 518 12.58 -26.87 0.06
C GLY A 518 13.18 -28.21 -0.41
N LYS A 519 14.19 -28.19 -1.26
CA LYS A 519 14.93 -29.39 -1.71
C LYS A 519 15.76 -30.04 -0.58
N ARG A 520 16.18 -29.26 0.44
CA ARG A 520 17.05 -29.69 1.55
C ARG A 520 16.30 -30.19 2.76
N ILE A 521 15.01 -29.86 2.90
CA ILE A 521 14.17 -30.25 4.04
C ILE A 521 13.41 -31.50 3.67
N LYS A 522 13.45 -32.53 4.55
CA LYS A 522 12.93 -33.88 4.28
C LYS A 522 11.47 -33.90 3.83
N GLN A 523 10.58 -33.19 4.55
CA GLN A 523 9.15 -33.19 4.29
C GLN A 523 8.77 -32.45 3.00
N SER A 524 9.54 -31.43 2.63
CA SER A 524 9.23 -30.57 1.49
C SER A 524 9.89 -30.99 0.18
N LYS A 525 10.93 -31.81 0.22
CA LYS A 525 11.78 -32.17 -0.92
C LYS A 525 10.96 -32.58 -2.16
N GLN A 526 9.98 -33.46 -2.00
CA GLN A 526 9.13 -33.95 -3.10
C GLN A 526 8.35 -32.84 -3.84
N TYR A 527 8.13 -31.69 -3.19
CA TYR A 527 7.38 -30.56 -3.76
C TYR A 527 8.30 -29.57 -4.48
N PHE A 528 9.61 -29.72 -4.36
CA PHE A 528 10.60 -28.79 -4.92
C PHE A 528 11.63 -29.45 -5.82
N ASP A 529 11.73 -30.77 -5.87
CA ASP A 529 12.64 -31.49 -6.78
C ASP A 529 12.31 -31.13 -8.24
N GLY A 530 13.32 -30.76 -9.03
CA GLY A 530 13.16 -30.34 -10.42
C GLY A 530 12.54 -28.94 -10.62
N VAL A 531 12.13 -28.26 -9.56
CA VAL A 531 11.53 -26.93 -9.66
C VAL A 531 12.62 -25.87 -9.83
N THR A 532 12.39 -24.91 -10.74
CA THR A 532 13.19 -23.70 -10.92
C THR A 532 12.26 -22.47 -10.90
N ALA A 533 12.77 -21.28 -10.60
CA ALA A 533 11.97 -20.05 -10.58
C ALA A 533 11.38 -19.72 -11.97
N GLU A 534 12.17 -19.82 -13.03
CA GLU A 534 11.68 -19.62 -14.40
C GLU A 534 10.65 -20.68 -14.80
N GLY A 535 10.93 -21.95 -14.50
CA GLY A 535 10.00 -23.06 -14.80
C GLY A 535 8.66 -22.91 -14.07
N TRP A 536 8.67 -22.42 -12.83
CA TRP A 536 7.46 -22.09 -12.08
C TRP A 536 6.63 -21.03 -12.79
N VAL A 537 7.25 -19.90 -13.15
CA VAL A 537 6.56 -18.79 -13.82
C VAL A 537 6.12 -19.18 -15.22
N ARG A 538 6.90 -19.98 -15.96
CA ARG A 538 6.52 -20.56 -17.25
C ARG A 538 5.27 -21.44 -17.10
N ASN A 539 5.27 -22.38 -16.16
CA ASN A 539 4.13 -23.24 -15.90
C ASN A 539 2.86 -22.42 -15.59
N HIS A 540 3.01 -21.36 -14.81
CA HIS A 540 1.90 -20.47 -14.49
C HIS A 540 1.26 -19.85 -15.75
N PHE A 541 2.07 -19.31 -16.66
CA PHE A 541 1.56 -18.66 -17.87
C PHE A 541 1.09 -19.65 -18.93
N ASP A 542 1.79 -20.77 -19.08
CA ASP A 542 1.43 -21.79 -20.09
C ASP A 542 0.21 -22.62 -19.71
N THR A 543 -0.21 -22.59 -18.44
CA THR A 543 -1.44 -23.26 -17.96
C THR A 543 -2.62 -22.31 -17.77
N MET A 544 -2.40 -21.00 -17.86
CA MET A 544 -3.44 -20.00 -17.67
C MET A 544 -4.39 -19.96 -18.88
N PRO A 545 -5.72 -20.20 -18.69
CA PRO A 545 -6.68 -20.12 -19.78
C PRO A 545 -6.65 -18.76 -20.49
N GLY A 546 -6.67 -18.78 -21.81
CA GLY A 546 -6.61 -17.59 -22.65
C GLY A 546 -5.20 -17.02 -22.85
N LEU A 547 -4.22 -17.35 -21.99
CA LEU A 547 -2.84 -16.93 -22.16
C LEU A 547 -2.06 -17.94 -23.02
N LYS A 548 -2.24 -19.21 -22.77
CA LYS A 548 -1.63 -20.29 -23.54
C LYS A 548 -1.92 -20.16 -25.03
N GLU A 549 -3.15 -19.89 -25.39
CA GLU A 549 -3.60 -19.73 -26.78
C GLU A 549 -3.01 -18.48 -27.46
N ASN A 550 -2.54 -17.51 -26.67
CA ASN A 550 -1.92 -16.28 -27.14
C ASN A 550 -0.38 -16.29 -27.07
N GLY A 551 0.25 -17.46 -26.96
CA GLY A 551 1.70 -17.63 -26.94
C GLY A 551 2.36 -17.78 -25.57
N GLY A 552 1.55 -17.83 -24.49
CA GLY A 552 1.98 -18.19 -23.15
C GLY A 552 3.18 -17.38 -22.62
N PHE A 553 4.11 -18.09 -22.02
CA PHE A 553 5.32 -17.47 -21.42
C PHE A 553 6.20 -16.73 -22.44
N ASP A 554 6.33 -17.24 -23.67
CA ASP A 554 7.21 -16.64 -24.67
C ASP A 554 6.63 -15.29 -25.18
N TYR A 555 5.31 -15.19 -25.30
CA TYR A 555 4.63 -13.92 -25.51
C TYR A 555 4.93 -12.93 -24.37
N MET A 556 4.79 -13.41 -23.13
CA MET A 556 5.02 -12.57 -21.96
C MET A 556 6.47 -12.07 -21.86
N LYS A 557 7.45 -12.89 -22.21
CA LYS A 557 8.86 -12.46 -22.27
C LYS A 557 9.08 -11.31 -23.26
N LYS A 558 8.38 -11.33 -24.39
CA LYS A 558 8.51 -10.32 -25.44
C LYS A 558 7.77 -9.02 -25.14
N HIS A 559 6.58 -9.10 -24.56
CA HIS A 559 5.67 -7.97 -24.36
C HIS A 559 5.61 -7.48 -22.90
N GLY A 560 5.94 -8.32 -21.92
CA GLY A 560 5.90 -8.03 -20.49
C GLY A 560 4.50 -7.99 -19.89
N VAL A 561 3.47 -7.89 -20.70
CA VAL A 561 2.08 -7.79 -20.26
C VAL A 561 1.12 -8.29 -21.32
N ILE A 562 0.04 -8.92 -20.90
CA ILE A 562 -1.15 -9.13 -21.72
C ILE A 562 -2.34 -8.47 -21.04
N LYS A 563 -3.09 -7.68 -21.80
CA LYS A 563 -4.39 -7.15 -21.40
C LYS A 563 -5.49 -8.12 -21.83
N TRP A 564 -6.46 -8.31 -20.96
CA TRP A 564 -7.60 -9.13 -21.31
C TRP A 564 -8.51 -8.36 -22.28
N PRO A 565 -8.98 -8.97 -23.35
CA PRO A 565 -9.81 -8.29 -24.36
C PRO A 565 -11.25 -8.11 -23.87
N LYS A 566 -11.44 -7.37 -22.77
CA LYS A 566 -12.76 -6.90 -22.37
C LYS A 566 -12.98 -5.52 -22.97
N GLN A 567 -14.11 -5.35 -23.66
CA GLN A 567 -14.56 -4.04 -24.06
C GLN A 567 -14.87 -3.19 -22.81
N ILE A 568 -14.71 -1.88 -22.90
CA ILE A 568 -15.01 -0.97 -21.78
C ILE A 568 -16.46 -1.17 -21.32
N GLU A 569 -17.37 -1.41 -22.25
CA GLU A 569 -18.79 -1.71 -22.01
C GLU A 569 -18.97 -2.99 -21.17
N GLU A 570 -18.15 -4.02 -21.37
CA GLU A 570 -18.20 -5.24 -20.56
C GLU A 570 -17.66 -5.04 -19.15
N VAL A 571 -16.82 -4.04 -18.94
CA VAL A 571 -16.29 -3.69 -17.62
C VAL A 571 -17.34 -2.96 -16.80
N TYR A 572 -18.10 -2.02 -17.40
CA TYR A 572 -19.04 -1.16 -16.68
C TYR A 572 -20.49 -1.62 -16.75
N TRP A 573 -20.88 -2.42 -17.76
CA TRP A 573 -22.29 -2.58 -18.12
C TRP A 573 -22.82 -4.00 -18.06
N LYS A 574 -22.17 -4.90 -17.39
CA LYS A 574 -22.93 -6.05 -16.92
C LYS A 574 -23.87 -5.51 -15.84
N PRO A 575 -25.17 -5.34 -16.15
CA PRO A 575 -26.10 -4.95 -15.10
C PRO A 575 -25.94 -6.00 -14.01
N PHE A 576 -25.73 -5.57 -12.80
CA PHE A 576 -25.79 -6.46 -11.67
C PHE A 576 -27.22 -6.95 -11.55
N GLN A 577 -27.49 -8.06 -12.15
CA GLN A 577 -28.78 -8.74 -11.99
C GLN A 577 -28.99 -9.18 -10.52
N HIS A 578 -27.92 -9.18 -9.71
CA HIS A 578 -27.93 -9.73 -8.37
C HIS A 578 -27.00 -9.00 -7.38
N ILE A 579 -26.82 -7.66 -7.48
CA ILE A 579 -26.12 -6.93 -6.41
C ILE A 579 -26.96 -7.00 -5.14
N ARG A 580 -26.32 -7.47 -4.10
CA ARG A 580 -26.72 -7.15 -2.75
C ARG A 580 -25.62 -6.30 -2.11
N VAL A 581 -26.01 -5.16 -1.61
CA VAL A 581 -25.16 -4.29 -0.80
C VAL A 581 -25.65 -4.41 0.65
N PRO A 582 -25.12 -5.36 1.42
CA PRO A 582 -25.63 -5.65 2.75
C PRO A 582 -25.05 -4.65 3.74
N ILE A 583 -25.66 -3.48 3.86
CA ILE A 583 -25.23 -2.41 4.78
C ILE A 583 -25.51 -2.72 6.25
N TYR A 584 -26.43 -3.66 6.54
CA TYR A 584 -26.74 -4.14 7.88
C TYR A 584 -26.09 -5.49 8.14
N PHE A 585 -25.21 -5.54 9.13
CA PHE A 585 -24.43 -6.74 9.49
C PHE A 585 -24.65 -7.14 10.95
N GLU A 586 -25.63 -7.98 11.23
CA GLU A 586 -25.94 -8.48 12.58
C GLU A 586 -24.73 -9.10 13.28
N HIS A 587 -23.79 -9.72 12.54
CA HIS A 587 -22.62 -10.33 13.16
C HIS A 587 -21.64 -9.29 13.73
N VAL A 588 -21.62 -8.05 13.24
CA VAL A 588 -20.82 -6.95 13.84
C VAL A 588 -21.34 -6.66 15.25
N LYS A 589 -22.65 -6.56 15.43
CA LYS A 589 -23.29 -6.37 16.73
C LYS A 589 -23.00 -7.53 17.67
N LYS A 590 -23.07 -8.77 17.16
CA LYS A 590 -22.71 -9.97 17.94
C LYS A 590 -21.24 -9.99 18.35
N ALA A 591 -20.35 -9.55 17.46
CA ALA A 591 -18.92 -9.43 17.76
C ALA A 591 -18.68 -8.39 18.88
N GLY A 592 -19.35 -7.25 18.84
CA GLY A 592 -19.30 -6.27 19.93
C GLY A 592 -19.72 -6.83 21.27
N ALA A 593 -20.82 -7.57 21.32
CA ALA A 593 -21.26 -8.24 22.53
C ALA A 593 -20.28 -9.29 23.07
N GLN A 594 -19.60 -10.04 22.17
CA GLN A 594 -18.55 -10.99 22.55
C GLN A 594 -17.33 -10.26 23.14
N ILE A 595 -16.90 -9.17 22.49
CA ILE A 595 -15.79 -8.35 23.00
C ILE A 595 -16.13 -7.78 24.37
N GLN A 596 -17.35 -7.22 24.53
CA GLN A 596 -17.78 -6.70 25.83
C GLN A 596 -17.73 -7.77 26.93
N ALA A 597 -18.20 -8.97 26.64
CA ALA A 597 -18.14 -10.08 27.61
C ALA A 597 -16.71 -10.47 27.98
N ILE A 598 -15.76 -10.39 27.04
CA ILE A 598 -14.31 -10.61 27.31
C ILE A 598 -13.77 -9.50 28.22
N LEU A 599 -14.08 -8.23 27.89
CA LEU A 599 -13.63 -7.08 28.68
C LEU A 599 -14.18 -7.13 30.12
N ASP A 600 -15.46 -7.46 30.28
CA ASP A 600 -16.11 -7.63 31.58
C ASP A 600 -15.42 -8.74 32.39
N GLY A 601 -15.10 -9.86 31.74
CA GLY A 601 -14.38 -10.97 32.35
C GLY A 601 -12.93 -10.65 32.81
N LEU A 602 -12.32 -9.65 32.14
CA LEU A 602 -10.98 -9.15 32.46
C LEU A 602 -11.00 -7.94 33.41
N GLY A 603 -12.19 -7.43 33.78
CA GLY A 603 -12.35 -6.24 34.61
C GLY A 603 -11.94 -4.94 33.90
N ILE A 604 -11.94 -4.91 32.55
CA ILE A 604 -11.60 -3.75 31.72
C ILE A 604 -12.89 -2.98 31.42
N SER A 605 -13.01 -1.76 31.90
CA SER A 605 -14.22 -0.93 31.77
C SER A 605 -14.02 0.36 30.96
N ASP A 606 -12.81 0.66 30.52
CA ASP A 606 -12.44 1.87 29.80
C ASP A 606 -12.50 1.75 28.27
N ILE A 607 -12.86 0.56 27.75
CA ILE A 607 -13.07 0.31 26.32
C ILE A 607 -14.56 0.35 26.02
N ASP A 608 -14.96 1.28 25.15
CA ASP A 608 -16.32 1.43 24.66
C ASP A 608 -16.57 0.60 23.40
N THR A 609 -17.47 -0.39 23.48
CA THR A 609 -17.86 -1.26 22.36
C THR A 609 -19.15 -0.83 21.66
N SER A 610 -19.71 0.34 22.00
CA SER A 610 -21.01 0.82 21.47
C SER A 610 -20.99 1.10 19.96
N ASP A 611 -19.83 1.19 19.34
CA ASP A 611 -19.64 1.37 17.90
C ASP A 611 -19.72 0.06 17.10
N TYR A 612 -19.77 -1.10 17.75
CA TYR A 612 -20.05 -2.37 17.09
C TYR A 612 -21.52 -2.47 16.72
N ASP A 613 -21.98 -1.56 15.84
CA ASP A 613 -23.36 -1.53 15.36
C ASP A 613 -23.51 -2.22 14.00
N ALA A 614 -24.67 -2.81 13.78
CA ALA A 614 -25.00 -3.49 12.53
C ALA A 614 -25.03 -2.53 11.34
N LEU A 615 -25.56 -1.32 11.53
CA LEU A 615 -25.53 -0.23 10.55
C LEU A 615 -24.27 0.64 10.67
N PRO A 616 -23.80 1.28 9.57
CA PRO A 616 -22.73 2.26 9.65
C PRO A 616 -23.06 3.39 10.62
N GLY A 617 -22.19 3.57 11.59
CA GLY A 617 -22.29 4.62 12.60
C GLY A 617 -20.94 5.28 12.82
N TRP A 618 -20.95 6.45 13.44
CA TRP A 618 -19.72 7.17 13.79
C TRP A 618 -19.78 7.64 15.24
N LYS A 619 -18.61 7.55 15.87
CA LYS A 619 -18.33 8.20 17.16
C LYS A 619 -16.94 8.84 17.12
N PRO A 620 -16.66 9.80 18.00
CA PRO A 620 -15.36 10.43 18.10
C PRO A 620 -14.23 9.42 18.33
N CYS A 621 -13.07 9.69 17.73
CA CYS A 621 -11.88 8.90 17.98
C CYS A 621 -11.29 9.23 19.34
N ALA A 622 -11.36 8.31 20.30
CA ALA A 622 -10.97 8.55 21.69
C ALA A 622 -9.51 9.04 21.82
N THR A 623 -8.59 8.49 21.02
CA THR A 623 -7.18 8.91 21.03
C THR A 623 -6.97 10.35 20.55
N LEU A 624 -7.85 10.87 19.68
CA LEU A 624 -7.80 12.23 19.17
C LEU A 624 -8.52 13.24 20.07
N GLN A 625 -9.41 12.78 20.95
CA GLN A 625 -10.11 13.63 21.92
C GLN A 625 -9.35 13.83 23.23
N ALA A 626 -8.37 12.98 23.53
CA ALA A 626 -7.58 13.03 24.77
C ALA A 626 -6.57 14.18 24.78
N LYS A 627 -7.00 15.39 24.40
CA LYS A 627 -6.16 16.60 24.46
C LYS A 627 -6.12 17.17 25.88
N ASP A 628 -4.97 17.71 26.24
CA ASP A 628 -4.76 18.51 27.44
C ASP A 628 -3.72 19.60 27.16
N GLN A 629 -3.28 20.32 28.21
CA GLN A 629 -2.31 21.39 28.04
C GLN A 629 -0.93 20.90 27.59
N GLU A 630 -0.56 19.67 27.90
CA GLU A 630 0.73 19.07 27.52
C GLU A 630 0.66 18.47 26.10
N TYR A 631 -0.47 17.83 25.75
CA TYR A 631 -0.68 17.13 24.47
C TYR A 631 -1.82 17.80 23.70
N ASP A 632 -1.54 18.98 23.17
CA ASP A 632 -2.54 19.84 22.50
C ASP A 632 -2.60 19.70 20.98
N LEU A 633 -1.71 18.88 20.39
CA LEU A 633 -1.64 18.64 18.95
C LEU A 633 -1.87 17.16 18.62
N GLN A 634 -2.42 16.94 17.42
CA GLN A 634 -2.56 15.61 16.85
C GLN A 634 -1.45 15.33 15.84
N ALA A 635 -0.74 14.20 15.99
CA ALA A 635 0.25 13.79 15.03
C ALA A 635 -0.40 13.00 13.90
N VAL A 636 -0.12 13.37 12.66
CA VAL A 636 -0.60 12.65 11.47
C VAL A 636 0.56 12.25 10.59
N TYR A 637 0.49 11.03 10.05
CA TYR A 637 1.42 10.57 9.04
C TYR A 637 0.94 10.96 7.65
N SER A 638 1.85 11.42 6.82
CA SER A 638 1.60 11.58 5.39
C SER A 638 2.68 10.88 4.58
N ARG A 639 2.38 10.57 3.33
CA ARG A 639 3.32 9.92 2.41
C ARG A 639 3.87 10.94 1.42
N ALA A 640 5.18 10.93 1.21
CA ALA A 640 5.79 11.67 0.12
C ALA A 640 5.47 11.00 -1.23
N ALA A 641 5.24 11.79 -2.28
CA ALA A 641 4.94 11.28 -3.61
C ALA A 641 6.09 10.47 -4.22
N HIS A 642 7.32 10.83 -3.89
CA HIS A 642 8.55 10.23 -4.41
C HIS A 642 9.10 9.09 -3.52
N HIS A 643 8.46 8.76 -2.39
CA HIS A 643 8.85 7.63 -1.55
C HIS A 643 7.73 6.60 -1.39
N GLN A 644 8.11 5.33 -1.31
CA GLN A 644 7.21 4.21 -1.04
C GLN A 644 8.01 3.10 -0.36
N PHE A 645 7.44 2.50 0.69
CA PHE A 645 8.15 1.58 1.56
C PHE A 645 9.38 2.24 2.23
N SER A 646 9.98 1.59 3.20
CA SER A 646 11.14 2.16 3.91
C SER A 646 12.39 2.20 3.02
N TYR A 647 12.62 1.17 2.22
CA TYR A 647 13.85 1.02 1.45
C TYR A 647 14.06 2.08 0.35
N THR A 648 13.00 2.76 -0.13
CA THR A 648 13.15 3.79 -1.17
C THR A 648 13.89 5.04 -0.69
N PHE A 649 14.00 5.24 0.63
CA PHE A 649 14.84 6.29 1.20
C PHE A 649 16.34 6.05 0.97
N GLN A 650 16.76 4.79 0.73
CA GLN A 650 18.13 4.45 0.34
C GLN A 650 18.44 4.78 -1.13
N ASN A 651 17.43 5.16 -1.94
CA ASN A 651 17.64 5.51 -3.34
C ASN A 651 18.18 6.94 -3.49
N PRO A 652 19.38 7.15 -4.07
CA PRO A 652 20.02 8.46 -4.13
C PRO A 652 19.24 9.49 -4.94
N TRP A 653 18.62 9.12 -6.07
CA TRP A 653 17.80 10.05 -6.87
C TRP A 653 16.55 10.51 -6.13
N LEU A 654 15.89 9.57 -5.44
CA LEU A 654 14.71 9.92 -4.64
C LEU A 654 15.08 10.74 -3.41
N ALA A 655 16.25 10.50 -2.83
CA ALA A 655 16.79 11.31 -1.73
C ALA A 655 17.11 12.76 -2.16
N GLU A 656 17.62 12.97 -3.39
CA GLU A 656 17.82 14.32 -3.94
C GLU A 656 16.49 15.04 -4.17
N ILE A 657 15.48 14.34 -4.75
CA ILE A 657 14.13 14.89 -4.89
C ILE A 657 13.56 15.25 -3.51
N GLY A 658 13.72 14.36 -2.52
CA GLY A 658 13.29 14.59 -1.15
C GLY A 658 13.96 15.78 -0.46
N ALA A 659 15.21 16.06 -0.80
CA ALA A 659 15.91 17.25 -0.29
C ALA A 659 15.37 18.56 -0.87
N LEU A 660 14.79 18.52 -2.06
CA LEU A 660 14.16 19.68 -2.70
C LEU A 660 12.69 19.87 -2.28
N ASP A 661 12.04 18.80 -1.80
CA ASP A 661 10.67 18.84 -1.29
C ASP A 661 10.67 19.44 0.13
N PRO A 662 10.00 20.59 0.36
CA PRO A 662 10.02 21.27 1.65
C PRO A 662 9.33 20.49 2.78
N TYR A 663 8.68 19.38 2.47
CA TYR A 663 7.93 18.58 3.47
C TYR A 663 8.57 17.24 3.79
N SER A 664 9.36 16.66 2.88
CA SER A 664 9.79 15.26 2.98
C SER A 664 10.67 14.90 4.17
N ASN A 665 11.50 15.83 4.63
CA ASN A 665 12.44 15.58 5.71
C ASN A 665 12.12 16.39 6.98
N TYR A 666 10.93 16.98 7.05
CA TYR A 666 10.56 17.94 8.07
C TYR A 666 9.29 17.55 8.81
N VAL A 667 9.10 18.15 9.97
CA VAL A 667 7.87 18.12 10.75
C VAL A 667 7.05 19.34 10.38
N SER A 668 5.94 19.13 9.69
CA SER A 668 5.06 20.24 9.29
C SER A 668 4.20 20.70 10.46
N ILE A 669 4.22 22.00 10.72
CA ILE A 669 3.42 22.63 11.77
C ILE A 669 2.76 23.90 11.21
N ASN A 670 1.53 24.18 11.62
CA ASN A 670 0.84 25.39 11.22
C ASN A 670 1.58 26.65 11.72
N VAL A 671 1.68 27.68 10.89
CA VAL A 671 2.40 28.93 11.19
C VAL A 671 1.89 29.60 12.47
N GLU A 672 0.57 29.67 12.67
CA GLU A 672 -0.03 30.27 13.86
C GLU A 672 0.28 29.46 15.12
N THR A 673 0.20 28.16 15.02
CA THR A 673 0.54 27.23 16.11
C THR A 673 2.03 27.31 16.46
N ALA A 674 2.90 27.34 15.46
CA ALA A 674 4.33 27.51 15.67
C ALA A 674 4.66 28.84 16.39
N HIS A 675 4.06 29.95 15.94
CA HIS A 675 4.24 31.26 16.61
C HIS A 675 3.76 31.23 18.05
N ARG A 676 2.59 30.64 18.33
CA ARG A 676 2.04 30.49 19.68
C ARG A 676 2.97 29.69 20.60
N LYS A 677 3.68 28.69 20.04
CA LYS A 677 4.63 27.83 20.75
C LYS A 677 6.08 28.38 20.73
N GLY A 678 6.34 29.51 20.09
CA GLY A 678 7.67 30.10 19.97
C GLY A 678 8.63 29.32 19.04
N ILE A 679 8.08 28.51 18.12
CA ILE A 679 8.85 27.70 17.17
C ILE A 679 9.09 28.49 15.89
N LYS A 680 10.32 28.47 15.38
CA LYS A 680 10.74 29.08 14.10
C LYS A 680 10.94 28.01 13.02
N ASP A 681 10.86 28.42 11.76
CA ASP A 681 11.18 27.54 10.63
C ASP A 681 12.64 27.07 10.72
N GLY A 682 12.85 25.75 10.65
CA GLY A 682 14.17 25.13 10.77
C GLY A 682 14.61 24.78 12.21
N ASP A 683 13.83 25.12 13.23
CA ASP A 683 14.17 24.74 14.61
C ASP A 683 14.14 23.22 14.78
N GLN A 684 15.07 22.70 15.57
CA GLN A 684 14.99 21.33 16.08
C GLN A 684 13.94 21.25 17.18
N ILE A 685 12.99 20.35 17.05
CA ILE A 685 11.88 20.19 17.98
C ILE A 685 11.74 18.73 18.41
N TRP A 686 11.34 18.54 19.66
CA TRP A 686 10.95 17.23 20.18
C TRP A 686 9.45 17.05 20.04
N ILE A 687 9.04 15.92 19.40
CA ILE A 687 7.65 15.48 19.39
C ILE A 687 7.53 14.39 20.47
N LYS A 688 6.65 14.63 21.44
CA LYS A 688 6.34 13.69 22.52
C LYS A 688 4.96 13.10 22.29
N ALA A 689 4.83 11.80 22.45
CA ALA A 689 3.54 11.12 22.43
C ALA A 689 3.20 10.57 23.83
N ARG A 690 1.92 10.60 24.18
CA ARG A 690 1.43 10.08 25.46
C ARG A 690 1.64 8.57 25.51
N GLY A 691 2.27 8.08 26.56
CA GLY A 691 2.55 6.64 26.76
C GLY A 691 3.54 6.02 25.77
N ALA A 692 4.17 6.86 24.92
CA ALA A 692 5.21 6.45 23.99
C ALA A 692 6.44 7.35 24.16
N GLY A 693 7.50 7.11 23.43
CA GLY A 693 8.71 7.90 23.50
C GLY A 693 8.59 9.32 22.93
N SER A 694 9.73 9.92 22.72
CA SER A 694 9.87 11.20 22.03
C SER A 694 10.82 11.07 20.85
N THR A 695 10.57 11.83 19.81
CA THR A 695 11.42 11.87 18.61
C THR A 695 11.85 13.28 18.28
N LEU A 696 13.04 13.41 17.71
CA LEU A 696 13.59 14.69 17.27
C LEU A 696 13.27 14.89 15.78
N GLY A 697 12.80 16.09 15.44
CA GLY A 697 12.57 16.48 14.06
C GLY A 697 12.94 17.94 13.83
N VAL A 698 12.89 18.36 12.56
CA VAL A 698 13.13 19.75 12.16
C VAL A 698 11.81 20.37 11.74
N ALA A 699 11.44 21.50 12.37
CA ALA A 699 10.18 22.16 12.11
C ALA A 699 10.15 22.81 10.71
N LYS A 700 9.02 22.63 10.01
CA LYS A 700 8.68 23.34 8.79
C LYS A 700 7.34 24.05 8.97
N LEU A 701 7.38 25.39 8.96
CA LEU A 701 6.21 26.20 9.12
C LEU A 701 5.41 26.28 7.81
N VAL A 702 4.16 25.84 7.85
CA VAL A 702 3.28 25.81 6.68
C VAL A 702 1.88 26.33 7.03
N LYS A 703 1.24 27.05 6.09
CA LYS A 703 -0.15 27.50 6.26
C LYS A 703 -1.16 26.40 5.91
N GLY A 704 -0.75 25.45 5.09
CA GLY A 704 -1.59 24.40 4.53
C GLY A 704 -1.67 23.15 5.41
N ILE A 705 -1.71 23.29 6.74
CA ILE A 705 -2.00 22.19 7.68
C ILE A 705 -2.94 22.70 8.76
N HIS A 706 -3.83 21.83 9.24
CA HIS A 706 -4.75 22.20 10.31
C HIS A 706 -4.01 22.70 11.55
N PRO A 707 -4.46 23.79 12.23
CA PRO A 707 -3.74 24.38 13.37
C PRO A 707 -3.50 23.44 14.55
N GLU A 708 -4.32 22.42 14.71
CA GLU A 708 -4.22 21.42 15.78
C GLU A 708 -3.45 20.16 15.37
N VAL A 709 -2.78 20.19 14.20
CA VAL A 709 -2.11 19.01 13.62
C VAL A 709 -0.62 19.28 13.45
N VAL A 710 0.18 18.26 13.75
CA VAL A 710 1.59 18.16 13.36
C VAL A 710 1.74 17.02 12.36
N GLY A 711 2.33 17.31 11.19
CA GLY A 711 2.48 16.36 10.10
C GLY A 711 3.89 15.81 9.99
N VAL A 712 4.02 14.48 9.88
CA VAL A 712 5.30 13.80 9.70
C VAL A 712 5.22 12.94 8.44
N ILE A 713 6.32 12.87 7.67
CA ILE A 713 6.39 11.97 6.51
C ILE A 713 6.69 10.54 6.97
N ASN A 714 5.86 9.61 6.53
CA ASN A 714 5.99 8.20 6.83
C ASN A 714 7.28 7.59 6.23
N ASN A 715 7.90 6.68 6.97
CA ASN A 715 9.10 5.92 6.60
C ASN A 715 10.42 6.74 6.52
N GLY A 716 10.48 7.95 7.09
CA GLY A 716 11.71 8.68 7.32
C GLY A 716 12.34 8.36 8.68
N GLY A 717 13.61 8.76 8.87
CA GLY A 717 14.30 8.63 10.16
C GLY A 717 15.04 7.30 10.37
N HIS A 718 15.47 6.62 9.31
CA HIS A 718 16.31 5.42 9.41
C HIS A 718 17.59 5.68 10.23
N TRP A 719 17.97 4.69 11.05
CA TRP A 719 19.21 4.73 11.84
C TRP A 719 20.20 3.63 11.48
N ALA A 720 19.81 2.64 10.67
CA ALA A 720 20.66 1.53 10.27
C ALA A 720 21.93 2.03 9.54
N PRO A 721 23.16 1.66 9.98
CA PRO A 721 24.39 2.03 9.31
C PRO A 721 24.50 1.50 7.87
N GLY A 722 23.82 0.39 7.57
CA GLY A 722 23.81 -0.22 6.23
C GLY A 722 22.85 0.46 5.24
N MET A 723 22.25 1.59 5.63
CA MET A 723 21.42 2.42 4.77
C MET A 723 21.90 3.88 4.79
N PRO A 724 23.14 4.16 4.34
CA PRO A 724 23.77 5.47 4.55
C PRO A 724 23.07 6.63 3.85
N VAL A 725 22.37 6.39 2.73
CA VAL A 725 21.59 7.42 2.03
C VAL A 725 20.32 7.78 2.81
N ALA A 726 19.68 6.79 3.44
CA ALA A 726 18.45 6.97 4.22
C ALA A 726 18.69 7.49 5.64
N LYS A 727 19.86 7.16 6.21
CA LYS A 727 20.17 7.42 7.61
C LYS A 727 20.07 8.89 7.97
N GLY A 728 19.27 9.17 9.01
CA GLY A 728 19.08 10.52 9.55
C GLY A 728 18.26 11.46 8.67
N LYS A 729 17.62 10.96 7.60
CA LYS A 729 16.70 11.76 6.78
C LYS A 729 15.25 11.54 7.22
N GLY A 730 14.58 12.65 7.51
CA GLY A 730 13.23 12.63 8.06
C GLY A 730 13.22 12.31 9.56
N THR A 731 12.03 12.02 10.07
CA THR A 731 11.77 11.80 11.50
C THR A 731 11.19 10.40 11.68
N PHE A 732 11.80 9.60 12.53
CA PHE A 732 11.21 8.35 13.01
C PHE A 732 10.23 8.69 14.13
N PHE A 733 8.99 8.25 13.97
CA PHE A 733 7.91 8.61 14.91
C PHE A 733 7.09 7.37 15.27
#